data_b609edd4f2b26b924eb0192dd759efbb
#
_entry.id   b609edd4f2b26b924eb0192dd759efbb
#
_cell.length_a   1.000
_cell.length_b   1.000
_cell.length_c   1.000
_cell.angle_alpha   90.00
_cell.angle_beta   90.00
_cell.angle_gamma   90.00
#
_symmetry.space_group_name_H-M   'P 1'
#
loop_
_entity.id
_entity.type
_entity.pdbx_description
1 polymer ?
#
loop_
_entity_poly.entity_id
_entity_poly.type
_entity_poly.pdbx_seq_one_letter_code
_entity_poly.pdbx_strand_id
1 'polypeptide(L)'
;MEEAYRQARKRGEQGRRRAISQSEHPYLTDLDSLVAQLPLGQRENVGLRDIPLEMVVGTVTKGRQSAFSCNFMPLLPFSTEFARKWSNLYDIQVTEGYRDPVIVTEFMHRFYVQEGNKRVSVLKFLDAPTVSAKVTRLYPGTWDSVESRLYGEFCAFWRVCPLYEIEFSREGSYETLAKMLGQNLIEKWPQKKVDYLRHTFLLFKRAYLRAGGDHLDITPADAMLVYLNVYNQDRLLDTPTDIVVNRLCKIWRELVIAGKNDEDKVDLVEAPSVDEEETPAKSTSGVLNFFMGKTVYSTANPLRIAFIHEFPCATSSWDSLHDQGRQCLDEHFGGIVRTEAFEDCHDPDVFYAAVETAVKHGANVIFSTSHRLMEYTLRAAVEYPRVRFLNCSIGLPHQSVRSYFGKMYEAKFLLGALAASMADNHRIGYHASVFASGALSEINAFAIGASLLDPRAQVILTWGDVPAGGLAEAMCREGVSVMTGADMSKSLEDPTAYGLHRLVDGKVTGIAMPVWNWGRYYELIVRSLLHGTWDETSDDNQVRAVNYWYGMSSGVIDIRYAPGLPYQTRKLVQLLRNGIVVGSINPFGGELHSQNGVVQIEGFPPLPSTQIVEMNWLADNVVGTIPQLDDEPKVPAL
;
A
#
# COMPACT_ATOMS: atom_id res chain seq x y z
N MET A 1 -8.48 47.85 -23.64
CA MET A 1 -7.81 48.32 -22.41
C MET A 1 -8.76 48.46 -21.22
N GLU A 2 -9.61 49.49 -21.21
CA GLU A 2 -10.51 49.78 -20.09
C GLU A 2 -11.44 48.63 -19.73
N GLU A 3 -12.01 48.00 -20.73
CA GLU A 3 -12.92 46.87 -20.57
C GLU A 3 -12.25 45.64 -19.89
N ALA A 4 -11.01 45.29 -20.32
CA ALA A 4 -10.26 44.18 -19.74
C ALA A 4 -9.97 44.43 -18.24
N TYR A 5 -9.56 45.64 -17.87
CA TYR A 5 -9.33 45.97 -16.46
C TYR A 5 -10.63 45.90 -15.62
N ARG A 6 -11.77 46.40 -16.17
CA ARG A 6 -13.06 46.34 -15.47
C ARG A 6 -13.49 44.89 -15.23
N GLN A 7 -13.28 44.02 -16.23
CA GLN A 7 -13.57 42.59 -16.09
C GLN A 7 -12.65 41.92 -15.08
N ALA A 8 -11.33 42.21 -15.11
CA ALA A 8 -10.37 41.69 -14.15
C ALA A 8 -10.72 42.14 -12.71
N ARG A 9 -11.08 43.41 -12.53
CA ARG A 9 -11.50 43.94 -11.24
C ARG A 9 -12.80 43.27 -10.74
N LYS A 10 -13.78 43.03 -11.63
CA LYS A 10 -15.00 42.30 -11.28
C LYS A 10 -14.69 40.88 -10.80
N ARG A 11 -13.76 40.15 -11.48
CA ARG A 11 -13.26 38.84 -11.03
C ARG A 11 -12.56 38.97 -9.66
N GLY A 12 -11.83 40.05 -9.41
CA GLY A 12 -11.17 40.33 -8.12
C GLY A 12 -12.17 40.54 -6.99
N GLU A 13 -13.21 41.35 -7.19
CA GLU A 13 -14.26 41.58 -6.19
C GLU A 13 -15.05 40.29 -5.89
N GLN A 14 -15.32 39.47 -6.91
CA GLN A 14 -15.95 38.17 -6.74
C GLN A 14 -15.06 37.20 -5.94
N GLY A 15 -13.77 37.09 -6.28
CA GLY A 15 -12.81 36.26 -5.55
C GLY A 15 -12.71 36.67 -4.08
N ARG A 16 -12.60 37.99 -3.82
CA ARG A 16 -12.57 38.52 -2.44
C ARG A 16 -13.82 38.18 -1.64
N ARG A 17 -15.02 38.33 -2.23
CA ARG A 17 -16.29 37.99 -1.56
C ARG A 17 -16.38 36.49 -1.26
N ARG A 18 -15.94 35.65 -2.21
CA ARG A 18 -15.92 34.21 -2.04
C ARG A 18 -15.00 33.80 -0.89
N ALA A 19 -13.77 34.32 -0.85
CA ALA A 19 -12.82 34.05 0.24
C ALA A 19 -13.39 34.44 1.60
N ILE A 20 -14.02 35.62 1.72
CA ILE A 20 -14.68 36.07 2.96
C ILE A 20 -15.81 35.10 3.36
N SER A 21 -16.64 34.63 2.39
CA SER A 21 -17.73 33.68 2.69
C SER A 21 -17.24 32.31 3.13
N GLN A 22 -16.01 31.93 2.75
CA GLN A 22 -15.36 30.68 3.11
C GLN A 22 -14.44 30.82 4.33
N SER A 23 -14.43 31.99 5.00
CA SER A 23 -13.53 32.33 6.12
C SER A 23 -12.04 32.26 5.75
N GLU A 24 -11.71 32.45 4.47
CA GLU A 24 -10.36 32.48 3.94
C GLU A 24 -9.82 33.92 3.87
N HIS A 25 -8.48 34.04 3.73
CA HIS A 25 -7.84 35.34 3.61
C HIS A 25 -8.18 36.01 2.25
N PRO A 26 -8.82 37.19 2.23
CA PRO A 26 -9.38 37.77 1.00
C PRO A 26 -8.37 38.42 0.05
N TYR A 27 -7.11 38.60 0.48
CA TYR A 27 -6.02 39.23 -0.25
C TYR A 27 -4.90 38.23 -0.52
N LEU A 28 -3.84 38.67 -1.23
CA LEU A 28 -2.65 37.85 -1.44
C LEU A 28 -2.00 37.47 -0.11
N THR A 29 -1.56 36.24 0.00
CA THR A 29 -0.73 35.78 1.12
C THR A 29 0.66 36.43 1.01
N ASP A 30 1.21 36.96 2.09
CA ASP A 30 2.58 37.42 2.13
C ASP A 30 3.52 36.43 2.81
N LEU A 31 4.64 36.16 2.18
CA LEU A 31 5.62 35.20 2.64
C LEU A 31 6.27 35.65 3.96
N ASP A 32 6.61 36.94 4.07
CA ASP A 32 7.30 37.46 5.28
C ASP A 32 6.49 37.20 6.54
N SER A 33 5.16 37.32 6.47
CA SER A 33 4.28 37.00 7.61
C SER A 33 4.16 35.49 7.85
N LEU A 34 4.11 34.69 6.78
CA LEU A 34 4.00 33.24 6.88
C LEU A 34 5.22 32.64 7.58
N VAL A 35 6.40 33.12 7.27
CA VAL A 35 7.67 32.58 7.78
C VAL A 35 8.19 33.29 9.03
N ALA A 36 7.51 34.33 9.53
CA ALA A 36 7.99 35.17 10.63
C ALA A 36 8.33 34.41 11.92
N GLN A 37 7.68 33.28 12.16
CA GLN A 37 7.86 32.44 13.35
C GLN A 37 8.48 31.07 13.04
N LEU A 38 8.84 30.81 11.78
CA LEU A 38 9.42 29.53 11.36
C LEU A 38 10.95 29.62 11.36
N PRO A 39 11.64 28.56 11.79
CA PRO A 39 13.07 28.45 11.51
C PRO A 39 13.26 28.36 10.00
N LEU A 40 14.16 29.19 9.46
CA LEU A 40 14.47 29.23 8.03
C LEU A 40 15.85 28.64 7.79
N GLY A 41 15.94 27.85 6.71
CA GLY A 41 17.18 27.30 6.20
C GLY A 41 17.87 28.24 5.21
N GLN A 42 18.74 27.65 4.39
CA GLN A 42 19.47 28.38 3.37
C GLN A 42 18.59 28.83 2.19
N ARG A 43 19.10 29.79 1.42
CA ARG A 43 18.50 30.20 0.14
C ARG A 43 19.33 29.65 -1.01
N GLU A 44 18.67 29.12 -2.02
CA GLU A 44 19.28 28.61 -3.26
C GLU A 44 18.81 29.43 -4.45
N ASN A 45 19.75 29.87 -5.30
CA ASN A 45 19.40 30.49 -6.58
C ASN A 45 19.14 29.40 -7.62
N VAL A 46 17.87 29.13 -7.90
CA VAL A 46 17.44 28.12 -8.90
C VAL A 46 17.62 28.65 -10.33
N GLY A 47 17.67 29.96 -10.52
CA GLY A 47 17.84 30.62 -11.82
C GLY A 47 16.54 30.87 -12.58
N LEU A 48 16.63 30.97 -13.91
CA LEU A 48 15.50 31.22 -14.79
C LEU A 48 14.73 29.94 -15.05
N ARG A 49 13.40 29.98 -14.78
CA ARG A 49 12.49 28.84 -14.96
C ARG A 49 11.11 29.30 -15.44
N ASP A 50 10.45 28.45 -16.20
CA ASP A 50 9.02 28.60 -16.45
C ASP A 50 8.26 27.87 -15.34
N ILE A 51 7.50 28.61 -14.55
CA ILE A 51 6.77 28.10 -13.38
C ILE A 51 5.27 28.09 -13.64
N PRO A 52 4.52 27.09 -13.15
CA PRO A 52 3.07 27.04 -13.28
C PRO A 52 2.42 28.23 -12.56
N LEU A 53 1.56 28.97 -13.26
CA LEU A 53 0.87 30.13 -12.67
C LEU A 53 -0.11 29.76 -11.56
N GLU A 54 -0.63 28.56 -11.57
CA GLU A 54 -1.49 28.03 -10.49
C GLU A 54 -0.73 27.95 -9.15
N MET A 55 0.58 27.71 -9.17
CA MET A 55 1.43 27.61 -7.97
C MET A 55 1.92 28.97 -7.46
N VAL A 56 1.64 30.06 -8.17
CA VAL A 56 1.93 31.43 -7.70
C VAL A 56 0.78 31.90 -6.83
N VAL A 57 0.98 31.87 -5.50
CA VAL A 57 -0.08 32.03 -4.48
C VAL A 57 -0.04 33.36 -3.74
N GLY A 58 1.08 34.09 -3.79
CA GLY A 58 1.22 35.29 -2.98
C GLY A 58 2.35 36.22 -3.39
N THR A 59 2.65 37.16 -2.52
CA THR A 59 3.73 38.13 -2.64
C THR A 59 4.73 37.97 -1.50
N VAL A 60 5.98 38.41 -1.68
CA VAL A 60 6.99 38.32 -0.61
C VAL A 60 6.64 39.25 0.55
N THR A 61 6.27 40.51 0.24
CA THR A 61 6.08 41.57 1.23
C THR A 61 4.65 42.07 1.29
N LYS A 62 4.19 42.56 2.45
CA LYS A 62 2.88 43.17 2.68
C LYS A 62 2.53 44.40 1.84
N GLY A 63 3.51 45.10 1.33
CA GLY A 63 3.33 46.46 0.84
C GLY A 63 2.33 46.71 -0.30
N ARG A 64 1.83 45.65 -0.97
CA ARG A 64 0.85 45.73 -2.06
C ARG A 64 -0.24 44.66 -2.01
N GLN A 65 -0.35 44.00 -0.90
CA GLN A 65 -1.27 42.88 -0.70
C GLN A 65 -2.72 43.27 -1.00
N SER A 66 -3.19 44.40 -0.47
CA SER A 66 -4.56 44.89 -0.61
C SER A 66 -4.95 45.45 -1.98
N ALA A 67 -3.97 45.59 -2.92
CA ALA A 67 -4.26 45.99 -4.29
C ALA A 67 -4.83 44.85 -5.14
N PHE A 68 -4.69 43.60 -4.66
CA PHE A 68 -5.15 42.39 -5.32
C PHE A 68 -6.02 41.55 -4.39
N SER A 69 -6.95 40.81 -4.96
CA SER A 69 -7.62 39.72 -4.24
C SER A 69 -6.73 38.46 -4.19
N CYS A 70 -7.12 37.45 -3.42
CA CYS A 70 -6.40 36.18 -3.26
C CYS A 70 -6.06 35.49 -4.60
N ASN A 71 -6.85 35.72 -5.65
CA ASN A 71 -6.63 35.20 -7.01
C ASN A 71 -5.77 36.10 -7.92
N PHE A 72 -5.02 37.06 -7.36
CA PHE A 72 -4.21 38.05 -8.08
C PHE A 72 -5.01 39.05 -8.95
N MET A 73 -6.33 39.04 -8.93
CA MET A 73 -7.11 40.01 -9.69
C MET A 73 -7.12 41.38 -8.99
N PRO A 74 -7.11 42.51 -9.77
CA PRO A 74 -7.03 43.85 -9.23
C PRO A 74 -8.30 44.25 -8.47
N LEU A 75 -8.13 45.04 -7.39
CA LEU A 75 -9.24 45.56 -6.58
C LEU A 75 -9.37 47.09 -6.67
N LEU A 76 -8.31 47.79 -7.06
CA LEU A 76 -8.27 49.25 -7.05
C LEU A 76 -9.18 49.86 -8.15
N PRO A 77 -9.74 51.10 -7.94
CA PRO A 77 -10.57 51.78 -8.93
C PRO A 77 -9.82 52.04 -10.24
N PHE A 78 -10.57 52.13 -11.34
CA PHE A 78 -10.03 52.40 -12.68
C PHE A 78 -9.28 53.75 -12.79
N SER A 79 -9.67 54.76 -12.00
CA SER A 79 -9.06 56.09 -11.95
C SER A 79 -7.63 56.12 -11.39
N THR A 80 -7.10 55.00 -10.90
CA THR A 80 -5.80 54.92 -10.27
C THR A 80 -4.66 54.73 -11.27
N GLU A 81 -3.46 55.21 -10.92
CA GLU A 81 -2.23 54.93 -11.66
C GLU A 81 -1.97 53.40 -11.77
N PHE A 82 -2.40 52.66 -10.78
CA PHE A 82 -2.33 51.20 -10.79
C PHE A 82 -3.08 50.61 -11.97
N ALA A 83 -4.34 51.03 -12.18
CA ALA A 83 -5.18 50.54 -13.28
C ALA A 83 -4.56 50.88 -14.65
N ARG A 84 -4.05 52.08 -14.83
CA ARG A 84 -3.37 52.47 -16.06
C ARG A 84 -2.12 51.62 -16.33
N LYS A 85 -1.30 51.36 -15.31
CA LYS A 85 -0.10 50.49 -15.44
C LYS A 85 -0.51 49.03 -15.74
N TRP A 86 -1.59 48.52 -15.13
CA TRP A 86 -2.10 47.18 -15.40
C TRP A 86 -2.61 47.07 -16.85
N SER A 87 -3.38 48.05 -17.32
CA SER A 87 -3.90 48.08 -18.68
C SER A 87 -2.82 48.15 -19.74
N ASN A 88 -1.76 48.95 -19.52
CA ASN A 88 -0.61 48.97 -20.41
C ASN A 88 0.12 47.64 -20.47
N LEU A 89 0.27 46.94 -19.31
CA LEU A 89 0.87 45.62 -19.30
C LEU A 89 -0.01 44.60 -20.03
N TYR A 90 -1.34 44.69 -19.92
CA TYR A 90 -2.25 43.85 -20.67
C TYR A 90 -2.05 43.99 -22.18
N ASP A 91 -1.96 45.24 -22.68
CA ASP A 91 -1.75 45.48 -24.09
C ASP A 91 -0.39 44.97 -24.58
N ILE A 92 0.69 45.20 -23.82
CA ILE A 92 2.03 44.66 -24.13
C ILE A 92 1.97 43.14 -24.21
N GLN A 93 1.29 42.49 -23.25
CA GLN A 93 1.20 41.02 -23.24
C GLN A 93 0.44 40.47 -24.47
N VAL A 94 -0.65 41.12 -24.87
CA VAL A 94 -1.46 40.69 -26.00
C VAL A 94 -0.78 40.97 -27.36
N THR A 95 0.01 42.05 -27.46
CA THR A 95 0.65 42.47 -28.73
C THR A 95 2.02 41.84 -28.92
N GLU A 96 2.86 41.83 -27.90
CA GLU A 96 4.28 41.46 -28.02
C GLU A 96 4.72 40.33 -27.10
N GLY A 97 3.99 40.11 -26.00
CA GLY A 97 4.37 39.22 -24.90
C GLY A 97 5.42 39.86 -23.96
N TYR A 98 5.52 39.36 -22.74
CA TYR A 98 6.52 39.82 -21.78
C TYR A 98 7.90 39.22 -22.11
N ARG A 99 8.92 40.07 -22.14
CA ARG A 99 10.33 39.65 -22.32
C ARG A 99 11.06 39.50 -20.99
N ASP A 100 10.67 40.29 -19.97
CA ASP A 100 11.34 40.29 -18.67
C ASP A 100 10.69 39.27 -17.73
N PRO A 101 11.44 38.33 -17.12
CA PRO A 101 10.94 37.39 -16.17
C PRO A 101 10.46 38.08 -14.88
N VAL A 102 9.49 37.50 -14.18
CA VAL A 102 9.14 37.92 -12.83
C VAL A 102 10.19 37.42 -11.84
N ILE A 103 10.29 38.05 -10.66
CA ILE A 103 11.20 37.59 -9.60
C ILE A 103 10.33 36.98 -8.51
N VAL A 104 10.62 35.73 -8.12
CA VAL A 104 9.83 34.99 -7.13
C VAL A 104 10.72 34.29 -6.11
N THR A 105 10.17 34.12 -4.91
CA THR A 105 10.70 33.20 -3.90
C THR A 105 9.83 31.97 -3.85
N GLU A 106 10.42 30.79 -3.99
CA GLU A 106 9.79 29.50 -3.76
C GLU A 106 9.95 29.12 -2.29
N PHE A 107 8.84 28.76 -1.64
CA PHE A 107 8.81 28.19 -0.30
C PHE A 107 7.73 27.11 -0.22
N MET A 108 8.10 25.92 0.24
CA MET A 108 7.18 24.78 0.40
C MET A 108 6.34 24.53 -0.87
N HIS A 109 7.02 24.44 -2.03
CA HIS A 109 6.42 24.16 -3.34
C HIS A 109 5.39 25.22 -3.81
N ARG A 110 5.44 26.44 -3.28
CA ARG A 110 4.60 27.58 -3.69
C ARG A 110 5.47 28.78 -4.01
N PHE A 111 5.01 29.63 -4.94
CA PHE A 111 5.75 30.80 -5.38
C PHE A 111 5.12 32.09 -4.88
N TYR A 112 5.98 32.96 -4.36
CA TYR A 112 5.63 34.27 -3.84
C TYR A 112 6.37 35.33 -4.66
N VAL A 113 5.62 36.27 -5.25
CA VAL A 113 6.17 37.26 -6.15
C VAL A 113 6.90 38.37 -5.37
N GLN A 114 8.17 38.53 -5.64
CA GLN A 114 8.96 39.66 -5.14
C GLN A 114 8.78 40.86 -6.05
N GLU A 115 8.90 40.66 -7.39
CA GLU A 115 8.70 41.66 -8.41
C GLU A 115 7.89 41.11 -9.59
N GLY A 116 6.88 41.90 -10.03
CA GLY A 116 6.06 41.55 -11.19
C GLY A 116 4.60 41.19 -10.86
N ASN A 117 4.06 41.50 -9.67
CA ASN A 117 2.67 41.19 -9.27
C ASN A 117 1.62 41.59 -10.32
N LYS A 118 1.79 42.72 -11.03
CA LYS A 118 0.85 43.13 -12.07
C LYS A 118 0.99 42.28 -13.34
N ARG A 119 2.20 41.82 -13.67
CA ARG A 119 2.44 40.89 -14.79
C ARG A 119 1.79 39.54 -14.52
N VAL A 120 1.98 39.01 -13.31
CA VAL A 120 1.29 37.79 -12.85
C VAL A 120 -0.22 37.97 -12.90
N SER A 121 -0.75 39.11 -12.45
CA SER A 121 -2.19 39.41 -12.49
C SER A 121 -2.73 39.38 -13.93
N VAL A 122 -2.04 39.99 -14.88
CA VAL A 122 -2.44 39.98 -16.30
C VAL A 122 -2.40 38.59 -16.89
N LEU A 123 -1.32 37.82 -16.62
CA LEU A 123 -1.19 36.46 -17.11
C LEU A 123 -2.28 35.52 -16.54
N LYS A 124 -2.60 35.65 -15.25
CA LYS A 124 -3.72 34.92 -14.63
C LYS A 124 -5.07 35.34 -15.19
N PHE A 125 -5.26 36.62 -15.54
CA PHE A 125 -6.48 37.10 -16.21
C PHE A 125 -6.64 36.51 -17.62
N LEU A 126 -5.54 36.29 -18.33
CA LEU A 126 -5.48 35.67 -19.65
C LEU A 126 -5.47 34.14 -19.62
N ASP A 127 -5.61 33.55 -18.43
CA ASP A 127 -5.56 32.11 -18.19
C ASP A 127 -4.29 31.43 -18.77
N ALA A 128 -3.14 32.15 -18.72
CA ALA A 128 -1.85 31.60 -19.16
C ALA A 128 -1.40 30.45 -18.23
N PRO A 129 -0.86 29.36 -18.76
CA PRO A 129 -0.48 28.20 -17.92
C PRO A 129 0.79 28.45 -17.12
N THR A 130 1.75 29.19 -17.65
CA THR A 130 3.08 29.39 -17.04
C THR A 130 3.53 30.84 -17.12
N VAL A 131 4.53 31.17 -16.33
CA VAL A 131 5.25 32.44 -16.38
C VAL A 131 6.76 32.21 -16.26
N SER A 132 7.55 32.94 -17.05
CA SER A 132 9.01 32.93 -16.90
C SER A 132 9.42 33.71 -15.65
N ALA A 133 10.19 33.10 -14.78
CA ALA A 133 10.54 33.59 -13.44
C ALA A 133 12.02 33.36 -13.11
N LYS A 134 12.63 34.34 -12.43
CA LYS A 134 13.89 34.15 -11.71
C LYS A 134 13.50 33.62 -10.30
N VAL A 135 13.84 32.37 -10.02
CA VAL A 135 13.43 31.68 -8.82
C VAL A 135 14.55 31.64 -7.80
N THR A 136 14.26 32.07 -6.57
CA THR A 136 15.08 31.80 -5.38
C THR A 136 14.30 30.85 -4.48
N ARG A 137 14.87 29.69 -4.16
CA ARG A 137 14.26 28.71 -3.26
C ARG A 137 14.67 29.00 -1.82
N LEU A 138 13.71 29.06 -0.92
CA LEU A 138 13.89 29.19 0.52
C LEU A 138 13.56 27.84 1.18
N TYR A 139 14.54 27.27 1.88
CA TYR A 139 14.33 25.99 2.57
C TYR A 139 13.76 26.21 3.97
N PRO A 140 12.96 25.25 4.52
CA PRO A 140 12.63 25.24 5.92
C PRO A 140 13.90 24.98 6.76
N GLY A 141 13.90 25.45 8.01
CA GLY A 141 15.04 25.25 8.93
C GLY A 141 15.09 23.89 9.58
N THR A 142 13.93 23.19 9.65
CA THR A 142 13.80 21.81 10.14
C THR A 142 12.97 20.99 9.16
N TRP A 143 13.15 19.67 9.23
CA TRP A 143 12.47 18.70 8.37
C TRP A 143 11.58 17.74 9.19
N ASP A 144 11.03 18.24 10.30
CA ASP A 144 10.35 17.40 11.29
C ASP A 144 8.87 17.16 10.94
N SER A 145 8.24 18.09 10.20
CA SER A 145 6.85 17.92 9.77
C SER A 145 6.75 17.06 8.50
N VAL A 146 5.61 16.41 8.31
CA VAL A 146 5.30 15.63 7.09
C VAL A 146 5.44 16.52 5.85
N GLU A 147 4.90 17.73 5.90
CA GLU A 147 4.96 18.68 4.77
C GLU A 147 6.40 19.06 4.43
N SER A 148 7.26 19.24 5.44
CA SER A 148 8.67 19.56 5.21
C SER A 148 9.42 18.38 4.59
N ARG A 149 9.18 17.14 5.06
CA ARG A 149 9.79 15.93 4.49
C ARG A 149 9.35 15.70 3.05
N LEU A 150 8.04 15.83 2.77
CA LEU A 150 7.48 15.78 1.40
C LEU A 150 8.14 16.82 0.48
N TYR A 151 8.32 18.04 0.98
CA TYR A 151 9.03 19.07 0.21
C TYR A 151 10.50 18.71 -0.02
N GLY A 152 11.13 18.01 0.94
CA GLY A 152 12.48 17.45 0.78
C GLY A 152 12.56 16.44 -0.36
N GLU A 153 11.61 15.52 -0.42
CA GLU A 153 11.49 14.55 -1.51
C GLU A 153 11.22 15.22 -2.86
N PHE A 154 10.32 16.22 -2.89
CA PHE A 154 10.11 17.04 -4.09
C PHE A 154 11.42 17.70 -4.56
N CYS A 155 12.19 18.29 -3.65
CA CYS A 155 13.46 18.92 -4.00
C CYS A 155 14.48 17.92 -4.56
N ALA A 156 14.51 16.67 -4.02
CA ALA A 156 15.34 15.59 -4.56
C ALA A 156 14.90 15.20 -5.98
N PHE A 157 13.60 14.97 -6.17
CA PHE A 157 13.01 14.68 -7.48
C PHE A 157 13.27 15.80 -8.47
N TRP A 158 13.05 17.06 -8.10
CA TRP A 158 13.23 18.22 -8.97
C TRP A 158 14.66 18.39 -9.47
N ARG A 159 15.68 18.00 -8.68
CA ARG A 159 17.08 18.03 -9.09
C ARG A 159 17.38 17.11 -10.28
N VAL A 160 16.70 15.99 -10.36
CA VAL A 160 16.86 14.98 -11.41
C VAL A 160 15.82 15.12 -12.53
N CYS A 161 14.61 15.55 -12.20
CA CYS A 161 13.47 15.74 -13.09
C CYS A 161 12.77 17.08 -12.76
N PRO A 162 13.15 18.21 -13.40
CA PRO A 162 12.73 19.55 -13.00
C PRO A 162 11.29 19.89 -13.43
N LEU A 163 10.32 19.15 -12.91
CA LEU A 163 8.89 19.37 -13.13
C LEU A 163 8.24 19.85 -11.84
N TYR A 164 7.65 21.05 -11.87
CA TYR A 164 6.91 21.62 -10.74
C TYR A 164 5.47 21.11 -10.66
N GLU A 165 4.92 20.64 -11.78
CA GLU A 165 3.52 20.25 -11.91
C GLU A 165 3.16 18.98 -11.14
N ILE A 166 4.17 18.16 -10.79
CA ILE A 166 3.99 16.88 -10.10
C ILE A 166 4.14 17.12 -8.59
N GLU A 167 3.03 17.08 -7.89
CA GLU A 167 2.95 17.28 -6.44
C GLU A 167 2.24 16.09 -5.80
N PHE A 168 2.93 15.36 -4.96
CA PHE A 168 2.39 14.24 -4.19
C PHE A 168 1.97 14.67 -2.78
N SER A 169 1.02 13.96 -2.20
CA SER A 169 0.57 14.17 -0.82
C SER A 169 1.17 13.18 0.19
N ARG A 170 1.96 12.18 -0.28
CA ARG A 170 2.50 11.11 0.54
C ARG A 170 4.00 10.93 0.37
N GLU A 171 4.68 10.68 1.49
CA GLU A 171 6.11 10.35 1.52
C GLU A 171 6.38 9.05 0.71
N GLY A 172 7.53 8.96 0.05
CA GLY A 172 7.94 7.83 -0.79
C GLY A 172 7.33 7.82 -2.20
N SER A 173 6.35 8.69 -2.50
CA SER A 173 5.66 8.69 -3.81
C SER A 173 6.56 9.09 -4.97
N TYR A 174 7.50 10.02 -4.76
CA TYR A 174 8.47 10.40 -5.80
C TYR A 174 9.43 9.26 -6.15
N GLU A 175 9.86 8.48 -5.15
CA GLU A 175 10.70 7.30 -5.37
C GLU A 175 9.93 6.21 -6.09
N THR A 176 8.68 5.95 -5.69
CA THR A 176 7.77 5.01 -6.34
C THR A 176 7.57 5.36 -7.81
N LEU A 177 7.28 6.64 -8.13
CA LEU A 177 7.17 7.10 -9.52
C LEU A 177 8.46 6.88 -10.30
N ALA A 178 9.61 7.20 -9.70
CA ALA A 178 10.91 7.02 -10.35
C ALA A 178 11.16 5.53 -10.67
N LYS A 179 10.93 4.62 -9.73
CA LYS A 179 11.05 3.17 -9.91
C LYS A 179 10.12 2.65 -11.02
N MET A 180 8.85 3.07 -11.01
CA MET A 180 7.89 2.71 -12.06
C MET A 180 8.33 3.13 -13.46
N LEU A 181 9.07 4.26 -13.57
CA LEU A 181 9.58 4.77 -14.84
C LEU A 181 10.97 4.22 -15.21
N GLY A 182 11.51 3.27 -14.42
CA GLY A 182 12.85 2.73 -14.59
C GLY A 182 13.94 3.80 -14.40
N GLN A 183 13.71 4.72 -13.45
CA GLN A 183 14.61 5.83 -13.11
C GLN A 183 14.93 5.80 -11.61
N ASN A 184 15.81 6.70 -11.16
CA ASN A 184 16.16 6.91 -9.76
C ASN A 184 16.17 8.40 -9.40
N LEU A 185 16.33 8.74 -8.11
CA LEU A 185 16.41 10.11 -7.61
C LEU A 185 17.87 10.61 -7.42
N ILE A 186 18.85 9.90 -7.97
CA ILE A 186 20.29 10.23 -7.84
C ILE A 186 20.81 10.88 -9.12
N GLU A 187 20.52 10.29 -10.28
CA GLU A 187 21.01 10.72 -11.58
C GLU A 187 19.99 11.57 -12.32
N LYS A 188 20.47 12.59 -13.05
CA LYS A 188 19.58 13.40 -13.89
C LYS A 188 18.92 12.55 -14.97
N TRP A 189 17.63 12.66 -15.07
CA TRP A 189 16.85 11.94 -16.08
C TRP A 189 17.16 12.48 -17.49
N PRO A 190 17.18 11.60 -18.50
CA PRO A 190 17.27 12.02 -19.89
C PRO A 190 16.11 12.96 -20.25
N GLN A 191 16.41 14.04 -20.98
CA GLN A 191 15.40 15.06 -21.34
C GLN A 191 14.14 14.44 -21.98
N LYS A 192 14.31 13.43 -22.83
CA LYS A 192 13.18 12.71 -23.43
C LYS A 192 12.24 12.08 -22.40
N LYS A 193 12.79 11.58 -21.29
CA LYS A 193 11.97 11.00 -20.21
C LYS A 193 11.25 12.07 -19.40
N VAL A 194 11.91 13.22 -19.16
CA VAL A 194 11.29 14.38 -18.50
C VAL A 194 10.13 14.91 -19.35
N ASP A 195 10.35 15.12 -20.65
CA ASP A 195 9.32 15.61 -21.57
C ASP A 195 8.16 14.60 -21.68
N TYR A 196 8.47 13.30 -21.76
CA TYR A 196 7.46 12.24 -21.76
C TYR A 196 6.61 12.27 -20.49
N LEU A 197 7.22 12.33 -19.32
CA LEU A 197 6.49 12.39 -18.05
C LEU A 197 5.62 13.64 -17.96
N ARG A 198 6.15 14.79 -18.37
CA ARG A 198 5.39 16.05 -18.38
C ARG A 198 4.14 15.96 -19.25
N HIS A 199 4.29 15.49 -20.49
CA HIS A 199 3.14 15.34 -21.40
C HIS A 199 2.12 14.34 -20.88
N THR A 200 2.59 13.18 -20.40
CA THR A 200 1.76 12.13 -19.81
C THR A 200 0.97 12.66 -18.61
N PHE A 201 1.64 13.36 -17.69
CA PHE A 201 0.99 13.93 -16.51
C PHE A 201 -0.06 14.99 -16.86
N LEU A 202 0.23 15.89 -17.79
CA LEU A 202 -0.73 16.92 -18.21
C LEU A 202 -1.96 16.33 -18.89
N LEU A 203 -1.81 15.28 -19.69
CA LEU A 203 -2.93 14.54 -20.29
C LEU A 203 -3.75 13.85 -19.21
N PHE A 204 -3.08 13.15 -18.29
CA PHE A 204 -3.72 12.48 -17.18
C PHE A 204 -4.47 13.45 -16.27
N LYS A 205 -3.84 14.56 -15.84
CA LYS A 205 -4.48 15.60 -15.02
C LYS A 205 -5.77 16.12 -15.67
N ARG A 206 -5.76 16.34 -16.98
CA ARG A 206 -6.97 16.77 -17.72
C ARG A 206 -8.07 15.70 -17.68
N ALA A 207 -7.71 14.43 -17.89
CA ALA A 207 -8.66 13.31 -17.82
C ALA A 207 -9.23 13.14 -16.40
N TYR A 208 -8.36 13.24 -15.38
CA TYR A 208 -8.72 13.15 -13.97
C TYR A 208 -9.72 14.23 -13.54
N LEU A 209 -9.47 15.49 -13.90
CA LEU A 209 -10.40 16.58 -13.62
C LEU A 209 -11.72 16.41 -14.37
N ARG A 210 -11.68 15.91 -15.62
CA ARG A 210 -12.90 15.62 -16.40
C ARG A 210 -13.71 14.47 -15.80
N ALA A 211 -13.07 13.53 -15.13
CA ALA A 211 -13.73 12.43 -14.41
C ALA A 211 -14.32 12.88 -13.05
N GLY A 212 -14.08 14.11 -12.60
CA GLY A 212 -14.55 14.63 -11.30
C GLY A 212 -13.53 14.48 -10.18
N GLY A 213 -12.25 14.31 -10.51
CA GLY A 213 -11.18 14.10 -9.54
C GLY A 213 -10.91 15.28 -8.59
N ASP A 214 -11.41 16.48 -8.93
CA ASP A 214 -11.39 17.66 -8.07
C ASP A 214 -12.25 17.54 -6.79
N HIS A 215 -13.09 16.50 -6.69
CA HIS A 215 -13.87 16.16 -5.50
C HIS A 215 -13.20 15.14 -4.58
N LEU A 216 -12.02 14.63 -4.95
CA LEU A 216 -11.26 13.66 -4.16
C LEU A 216 -10.14 14.35 -3.37
N ASP A 217 -9.86 13.83 -2.17
CA ASP A 217 -8.80 14.33 -1.28
C ASP A 217 -7.41 13.76 -1.66
N ILE A 218 -7.12 13.68 -2.97
CA ILE A 218 -5.82 13.26 -3.50
C ILE A 218 -5.36 14.20 -4.61
N THR A 219 -4.05 14.34 -4.74
CA THR A 219 -3.50 15.11 -5.85
C THR A 219 -3.64 14.36 -7.18
N PRO A 220 -3.62 15.05 -8.33
CA PRO A 220 -3.57 14.37 -9.62
C PRO A 220 -2.33 13.46 -9.77
N ALA A 221 -1.24 13.74 -9.07
CA ALA A 221 -0.04 12.90 -9.10
C ALA A 221 -0.25 11.60 -8.31
N ASP A 222 -0.87 11.65 -7.12
CA ASP A 222 -1.26 10.46 -6.36
C ASP A 222 -2.22 9.58 -7.17
N ALA A 223 -3.23 10.21 -7.77
CA ALA A 223 -4.18 9.49 -8.64
C ALA A 223 -3.48 8.84 -9.84
N MET A 224 -2.44 9.47 -10.40
CA MET A 224 -1.65 8.88 -11.48
C MET A 224 -0.88 7.64 -11.02
N LEU A 225 -0.33 7.62 -9.80
CA LEU A 225 0.31 6.40 -9.27
C LEU A 225 -0.69 5.25 -9.15
N VAL A 226 -1.88 5.51 -8.61
CA VAL A 226 -2.95 4.49 -8.53
C VAL A 226 -3.32 3.97 -9.93
N TYR A 227 -3.45 4.88 -10.90
CA TYR A 227 -3.75 4.50 -12.28
C TYR A 227 -2.63 3.64 -12.91
N LEU A 228 -1.37 4.01 -12.70
CA LEU A 228 -0.22 3.30 -13.23
C LEU A 228 -0.06 1.90 -12.62
N ASN A 229 -0.40 1.73 -11.34
CA ASN A 229 -0.44 0.42 -10.68
C ASN A 229 -1.42 -0.56 -11.38
N VAL A 230 -2.56 -0.04 -11.87
CA VAL A 230 -3.58 -0.88 -12.50
C VAL A 230 -3.33 -1.07 -13.99
N TYR A 231 -2.93 0.00 -14.72
CA TYR A 231 -2.94 0.02 -16.18
C TYR A 231 -1.56 0.11 -16.85
N ASN A 232 -0.49 0.05 -16.10
CA ASN A 232 0.88 0.18 -16.59
C ASN A 232 1.13 1.39 -17.51
N GLN A 233 2.36 1.92 -17.54
CA GLN A 233 2.71 3.20 -18.14
C GLN A 233 2.87 3.19 -19.66
N ASP A 234 3.15 2.03 -20.28
CA ASP A 234 3.75 1.98 -21.61
C ASP A 234 2.91 2.54 -22.75
N ARG A 235 1.66 2.91 -22.52
CA ARG A 235 0.74 3.40 -23.56
C ARG A 235 -0.14 4.58 -23.17
N LEU A 236 0.14 5.27 -22.05
CA LEU A 236 -0.77 6.33 -21.59
C LEU A 236 -0.85 7.50 -22.60
N LEU A 237 0.27 7.89 -23.22
CA LEU A 237 0.30 8.95 -24.25
C LEU A 237 -0.48 8.57 -25.52
N ASP A 238 -0.48 7.29 -25.90
CA ASP A 238 -1.17 6.79 -27.08
C ASP A 238 -2.65 6.47 -26.79
N THR A 239 -3.07 6.55 -25.52
CA THR A 239 -4.43 6.23 -25.09
C THR A 239 -5.33 7.46 -25.25
N PRO A 240 -6.44 7.38 -25.99
CA PRO A 240 -7.41 8.46 -26.11
C PRO A 240 -7.93 8.90 -24.74
N THR A 241 -8.12 10.21 -24.56
CA THR A 241 -8.55 10.81 -23.29
C THR A 241 -9.86 10.19 -22.76
N ASP A 242 -10.80 9.86 -23.64
CA ASP A 242 -12.08 9.25 -23.22
C ASP A 242 -11.88 7.83 -22.65
N ILE A 243 -10.89 7.09 -23.15
CA ILE A 243 -10.53 5.78 -22.58
C ILE A 243 -9.88 5.97 -21.20
N VAL A 244 -9.02 6.97 -21.05
CA VAL A 244 -8.41 7.28 -19.73
C VAL A 244 -9.50 7.67 -18.72
N VAL A 245 -10.46 8.51 -19.11
CA VAL A 245 -11.61 8.87 -18.26
C VAL A 245 -12.42 7.63 -17.87
N ASN A 246 -12.72 6.74 -18.81
CA ASN A 246 -13.45 5.50 -18.52
C ASN A 246 -12.68 4.60 -17.53
N ARG A 247 -11.36 4.45 -17.72
CA ARG A 247 -10.51 3.70 -16.82
C ARG A 247 -10.46 4.33 -15.41
N LEU A 248 -10.41 5.66 -15.31
CA LEU A 248 -10.49 6.37 -14.03
C LEU A 248 -11.84 6.10 -13.32
N CYS A 249 -12.95 6.08 -14.06
CA CYS A 249 -14.24 5.71 -13.49
C CYS A 249 -14.26 4.26 -12.96
N LYS A 250 -13.59 3.33 -13.65
CA LYS A 250 -13.48 1.93 -13.20
C LYS A 250 -12.68 1.79 -11.88
N ILE A 251 -11.59 2.55 -11.72
CA ILE A 251 -10.76 2.53 -10.51
C ILE A 251 -11.18 3.56 -9.46
N TRP A 252 -12.37 4.14 -9.59
CA TRP A 252 -12.80 5.24 -8.71
C TRP A 252 -12.72 4.90 -7.23
N ARG A 253 -13.09 3.68 -6.87
CA ARG A 253 -13.02 3.19 -5.48
C ARG A 253 -11.58 3.11 -4.96
N GLU A 254 -10.63 2.72 -5.79
CA GLU A 254 -9.19 2.72 -5.47
C GLU A 254 -8.67 4.15 -5.25
N LEU A 255 -9.15 5.12 -6.05
CA LEU A 255 -8.81 6.54 -5.87
C LEU A 255 -9.37 7.10 -4.55
N VAL A 256 -10.60 6.73 -4.19
CA VAL A 256 -11.22 7.14 -2.92
C VAL A 256 -10.44 6.58 -1.71
N ILE A 257 -10.06 5.31 -1.73
CA ILE A 257 -9.23 4.71 -0.67
C ILE A 257 -7.86 5.40 -0.60
N ALA A 258 -7.26 5.69 -1.75
CA ALA A 258 -5.98 6.39 -1.78
C ALA A 258 -6.01 7.75 -1.06
N GLY A 259 -7.15 8.43 -1.01
CA GLY A 259 -7.34 9.70 -0.27
C GLY A 259 -7.49 9.55 1.24
N LYS A 260 -7.68 8.35 1.76
CA LYS A 260 -7.87 8.15 3.21
C LYS A 260 -6.54 8.11 3.98
N ASN A 261 -6.62 8.37 5.29
CA ASN A 261 -5.51 8.13 6.20
C ASN A 261 -5.21 6.62 6.28
N ASP A 262 -3.97 6.24 6.56
CA ASP A 262 -3.55 4.83 6.51
C ASP A 262 -4.35 3.95 7.49
N GLU A 263 -4.69 4.46 8.67
CA GLU A 263 -5.52 3.76 9.67
C GLU A 263 -6.95 3.48 9.19
N ASP A 264 -7.45 4.23 8.20
CA ASP A 264 -8.82 4.12 7.68
C ASP A 264 -8.91 3.33 6.36
N LYS A 265 -7.79 2.88 5.81
CA LYS A 265 -7.76 2.22 4.49
C LYS A 265 -8.15 0.76 4.55
N VAL A 266 -7.68 0.04 5.57
CA VAL A 266 -7.82 -1.42 5.67
C VAL A 266 -8.69 -1.78 6.85
N ASP A 267 -9.60 -2.71 6.63
CA ASP A 267 -10.39 -3.38 7.65
C ASP A 267 -9.90 -4.83 7.77
N LEU A 268 -9.28 -5.16 8.91
CA LEU A 268 -8.77 -6.50 9.19
C LEU A 268 -9.86 -7.34 9.85
N VAL A 269 -10.38 -8.32 9.13
CA VAL A 269 -11.34 -9.30 9.64
C VAL A 269 -10.56 -10.46 10.28
N GLU A 270 -10.51 -10.50 11.61
CA GLU A 270 -9.63 -11.38 12.38
C GLU A 270 -10.28 -12.69 12.80
N ALA A 271 -11.59 -12.78 12.72
CA ALA A 271 -12.35 -13.98 13.02
C ALA A 271 -13.56 -14.09 12.09
N PRO A 272 -14.00 -15.32 11.75
CA PRO A 272 -15.26 -15.52 11.04
C PRO A 272 -16.44 -15.09 11.93
N SER A 273 -17.57 -14.71 11.30
CA SER A 273 -18.80 -14.44 12.05
C SER A 273 -19.34 -15.72 12.71
N VAL A 274 -20.08 -15.57 13.82
CA VAL A 274 -20.65 -16.71 14.57
C VAL A 274 -21.56 -17.57 13.67
N ASP A 275 -22.29 -16.95 12.74
CA ASP A 275 -23.16 -17.65 11.78
C ASP A 275 -22.38 -18.49 10.76
N GLU A 276 -21.10 -18.17 10.53
CA GLU A 276 -20.21 -18.92 9.63
C GLU A 276 -19.66 -20.19 10.28
N GLU A 277 -19.58 -20.25 11.61
CA GLU A 277 -19.03 -21.39 12.35
C GLU A 277 -20.06 -22.51 12.62
N GLU A 278 -21.33 -22.17 12.90
CA GLU A 278 -22.28 -23.09 13.53
C GLU A 278 -23.32 -23.72 12.59
N THR A 279 -23.54 -23.21 11.39
CA THR A 279 -24.64 -23.71 10.55
C THR A 279 -24.22 -24.81 9.57
N PRO A 280 -24.81 -26.02 9.65
CA PRO A 280 -24.69 -26.97 8.56
C PRO A 280 -25.37 -26.40 7.31
N ALA A 281 -24.76 -26.59 6.15
CA ALA A 281 -25.17 -26.07 4.83
C ALA A 281 -26.60 -26.46 4.36
N LYS A 282 -27.53 -26.75 5.26
CA LYS A 282 -28.94 -27.01 4.96
C LYS A 282 -29.74 -25.73 5.14
N SER A 283 -29.94 -25.02 4.04
CA SER A 283 -30.65 -23.76 3.98
C SER A 283 -32.11 -23.84 4.40
N THR A 284 -32.43 -23.31 5.58
CA THR A 284 -33.78 -22.82 5.90
C THR A 284 -34.00 -21.36 5.50
N SER A 285 -32.97 -20.64 5.10
CA SER A 285 -33.03 -19.19 4.76
C SER A 285 -33.27 -18.88 3.29
N GLY A 286 -33.31 -19.87 2.39
CA GLY A 286 -33.44 -19.64 0.93
C GLY A 286 -34.65 -18.81 0.52
N VAL A 287 -35.77 -18.93 1.25
CA VAL A 287 -37.00 -18.18 0.93
C VAL A 287 -36.90 -16.71 1.36
N LEU A 288 -36.30 -16.44 2.53
CA LEU A 288 -36.08 -15.05 2.98
C LEU A 288 -35.05 -14.32 2.11
N ASN A 289 -33.95 -14.97 1.76
CA ASN A 289 -32.91 -14.41 0.90
C ASN A 289 -33.42 -14.12 -0.52
N PHE A 290 -34.32 -14.97 -1.06
CA PHE A 290 -34.98 -14.72 -2.34
C PHE A 290 -35.86 -13.45 -2.30
N PHE A 291 -36.59 -13.24 -1.21
CA PHE A 291 -37.40 -12.01 -1.03
C PHE A 291 -36.55 -10.75 -0.81
N MET A 292 -35.32 -10.91 -0.32
CA MET A 292 -34.38 -9.79 -0.13
C MET A 292 -33.48 -9.54 -1.36
N GLY A 293 -33.72 -10.25 -2.48
CA GLY A 293 -32.95 -10.08 -3.72
C GLY A 293 -31.50 -10.64 -3.65
N LYS A 294 -31.16 -11.44 -2.62
CA LYS A 294 -29.86 -12.09 -2.49
C LYS A 294 -29.79 -13.32 -3.41
N THR A 295 -28.65 -13.54 -4.06
CA THR A 295 -28.42 -14.71 -4.91
C THR A 295 -28.44 -15.99 -4.09
N VAL A 296 -29.33 -16.94 -4.46
CA VAL A 296 -29.40 -18.26 -3.81
C VAL A 296 -28.65 -19.28 -4.64
N TYR A 297 -27.60 -19.86 -4.07
CA TYR A 297 -26.82 -20.93 -4.68
C TYR A 297 -27.41 -22.30 -4.35
N SER A 298 -27.34 -23.23 -5.31
CA SER A 298 -27.87 -24.58 -5.21
C SER A 298 -27.14 -25.53 -6.17
N THR A 299 -27.40 -26.82 -6.12
CA THR A 299 -26.82 -27.79 -7.08
C THR A 299 -27.21 -27.48 -8.54
N ALA A 300 -28.37 -26.86 -8.78
CA ALA A 300 -28.81 -26.42 -10.10
C ALA A 300 -28.18 -25.07 -10.53
N ASN A 301 -27.85 -24.23 -9.56
CA ASN A 301 -27.16 -22.94 -9.76
C ASN A 301 -25.98 -22.85 -8.76
N PRO A 302 -24.87 -23.55 -9.02
CA PRO A 302 -23.76 -23.64 -8.07
C PRO A 302 -22.96 -22.31 -8.03
N LEU A 303 -22.39 -22.03 -6.84
CA LEU A 303 -21.33 -21.05 -6.69
C LEU A 303 -20.08 -21.58 -7.42
N ARG A 304 -19.66 -20.87 -8.46
CA ARG A 304 -18.48 -21.24 -9.27
C ARG A 304 -17.26 -20.45 -8.82
N ILE A 305 -16.20 -21.16 -8.49
CA ILE A 305 -14.98 -20.60 -7.95
C ILE A 305 -13.79 -21.03 -8.80
N ALA A 306 -12.99 -20.10 -9.27
CA ALA A 306 -11.73 -20.38 -9.94
C ALA A 306 -10.54 -20.08 -9.02
N PHE A 307 -9.51 -20.92 -9.09
CA PHE A 307 -8.25 -20.74 -8.41
C PHE A 307 -7.16 -20.54 -9.45
N ILE A 308 -6.36 -19.49 -9.27
CA ILE A 308 -5.25 -19.17 -10.16
C ILE A 308 -3.95 -19.30 -9.38
N HIS A 309 -3.16 -20.32 -9.74
CA HIS A 309 -1.90 -20.67 -9.13
C HIS A 309 -0.75 -20.04 -9.92
N GLU A 310 0.24 -19.49 -9.19
CA GLU A 310 1.41 -18.87 -9.80
C GLU A 310 2.24 -19.89 -10.56
N PHE A 311 2.49 -21.07 -9.95
CA PHE A 311 3.30 -22.15 -10.52
C PHE A 311 2.52 -23.46 -10.58
N PRO A 312 3.05 -24.49 -11.32
CA PRO A 312 2.43 -25.80 -11.33
C PRO A 312 2.43 -26.45 -9.94
N CYS A 313 1.31 -27.00 -9.53
CA CYS A 313 1.16 -27.71 -8.25
C CYS A 313 2.13 -28.90 -8.12
N ALA A 314 2.58 -29.46 -9.23
CA ALA A 314 3.58 -30.54 -9.23
C ALA A 314 4.94 -30.10 -8.71
N THR A 315 5.33 -28.83 -8.91
CA THR A 315 6.65 -28.29 -8.55
C THR A 315 6.60 -27.36 -7.33
N SER A 316 5.52 -26.62 -7.14
CA SER A 316 5.34 -25.67 -6.03
C SER A 316 4.60 -26.31 -4.87
N SER A 317 5.21 -26.35 -3.69
CA SER A 317 4.54 -26.79 -2.46
C SER A 317 3.44 -25.84 -2.03
N TRP A 318 3.64 -24.53 -2.23
CA TRP A 318 2.65 -23.50 -1.94
C TRP A 318 1.36 -23.70 -2.74
N ASP A 319 1.48 -23.75 -4.06
CA ASP A 319 0.33 -23.92 -4.94
C ASP A 319 -0.35 -25.29 -4.77
N SER A 320 0.45 -26.34 -4.50
CA SER A 320 -0.08 -27.67 -4.17
C SER A 320 -0.96 -27.66 -2.92
N LEU A 321 -0.56 -26.95 -1.84
CA LEU A 321 -1.36 -26.84 -0.63
C LEU A 321 -2.64 -26.04 -0.85
N HIS A 322 -2.59 -24.98 -1.64
CA HIS A 322 -3.78 -24.22 -2.02
C HIS A 322 -4.75 -25.05 -2.85
N ASP A 323 -4.25 -25.87 -3.80
CA ASP A 323 -5.10 -26.76 -4.60
C ASP A 323 -5.73 -27.89 -3.77
N GLN A 324 -5.01 -28.46 -2.79
CA GLN A 324 -5.60 -29.37 -1.82
C GLN A 324 -6.74 -28.69 -1.05
N GLY A 325 -6.55 -27.44 -0.62
CA GLY A 325 -7.59 -26.64 0.00
C GLY A 325 -8.81 -26.42 -0.90
N ARG A 326 -8.60 -26.18 -2.20
CA ARG A 326 -9.67 -26.09 -3.21
C ARG A 326 -10.45 -27.40 -3.32
N GLN A 327 -9.76 -28.54 -3.40
CA GLN A 327 -10.39 -29.85 -3.52
C GLN A 327 -11.31 -30.14 -2.32
N CYS A 328 -10.94 -29.73 -1.10
CA CYS A 328 -11.79 -29.83 0.08
C CYS A 328 -13.14 -29.12 -0.09
N LEU A 329 -13.23 -28.02 -0.85
CA LEU A 329 -14.50 -27.33 -1.09
C LEU A 329 -15.48 -28.19 -1.91
N ASP A 330 -15.01 -28.83 -2.98
CA ASP A 330 -15.85 -29.70 -3.81
C ASP A 330 -16.41 -30.89 -3.00
N GLU A 331 -15.59 -31.45 -2.11
CA GLU A 331 -15.99 -32.55 -1.22
C GLU A 331 -17.00 -32.08 -0.14
N HIS A 332 -16.73 -30.93 0.49
CA HIS A 332 -17.50 -30.44 1.64
C HIS A 332 -18.89 -29.93 1.24
N PHE A 333 -19.01 -29.20 0.10
CA PHE A 333 -20.24 -28.52 -0.29
C PHE A 333 -21.14 -29.32 -1.27
N GLY A 334 -20.78 -30.55 -1.63
CA GLY A 334 -21.65 -31.51 -2.32
C GLY A 334 -22.32 -30.99 -3.58
N GLY A 335 -21.61 -30.22 -4.43
CA GLY A 335 -22.09 -29.69 -5.71
C GLY A 335 -22.82 -28.34 -5.64
N ILE A 336 -23.07 -27.79 -4.45
CA ILE A 336 -23.51 -26.38 -4.29
C ILE A 336 -22.37 -25.43 -4.64
N VAL A 337 -21.13 -25.86 -4.44
CA VAL A 337 -19.90 -25.21 -4.87
C VAL A 337 -19.26 -26.05 -5.95
N ARG A 338 -18.71 -25.42 -6.98
CA ARG A 338 -17.90 -26.06 -8.01
C ARG A 338 -16.64 -25.27 -8.23
N THR A 339 -15.51 -25.95 -8.21
CA THR A 339 -14.20 -25.31 -8.36
C THR A 339 -13.50 -25.72 -9.66
N GLU A 340 -12.66 -24.86 -10.16
CA GLU A 340 -11.69 -25.12 -11.21
C GLU A 340 -10.36 -24.46 -10.86
N ALA A 341 -9.26 -24.97 -11.42
CA ALA A 341 -7.91 -24.45 -11.17
C ALA A 341 -7.17 -24.18 -12.47
N PHE A 342 -6.38 -23.14 -12.48
CA PHE A 342 -5.45 -22.76 -13.55
C PHE A 342 -4.05 -22.69 -12.94
N GLU A 343 -3.10 -23.38 -13.51
CA GLU A 343 -1.73 -23.47 -13.02
C GLU A 343 -0.77 -22.72 -13.94
N ASP A 344 0.45 -22.41 -13.44
CA ASP A 344 1.52 -21.77 -14.20
C ASP A 344 1.16 -20.38 -14.74
N CYS A 345 0.44 -19.59 -13.91
CA CYS A 345 -0.08 -18.28 -14.28
C CYS A 345 0.85 -17.12 -13.82
N HIS A 346 2.17 -17.35 -13.75
CA HIS A 346 3.14 -16.32 -13.38
C HIS A 346 3.32 -15.24 -14.47
N ASP A 347 3.04 -15.60 -15.74
CA ASP A 347 3.06 -14.66 -16.87
C ASP A 347 1.72 -13.88 -16.95
N PRO A 348 1.74 -12.55 -17.18
CA PRO A 348 0.52 -11.75 -17.22
C PRO A 348 -0.46 -12.16 -18.33
N ASP A 349 0.02 -12.55 -19.51
CA ASP A 349 -0.87 -12.94 -20.61
C ASP A 349 -1.56 -14.27 -20.30
N VAL A 350 -0.84 -15.21 -19.66
CA VAL A 350 -1.40 -16.50 -19.21
C VAL A 350 -2.41 -16.25 -18.08
N PHE A 351 -2.10 -15.36 -17.12
CA PHE A 351 -3.01 -15.00 -16.05
C PHE A 351 -4.33 -14.43 -16.57
N TYR A 352 -4.26 -13.45 -17.50
CA TYR A 352 -5.48 -12.84 -18.04
C TYR A 352 -6.28 -13.81 -18.91
N ALA A 353 -5.64 -14.72 -19.65
CA ALA A 353 -6.33 -15.77 -20.38
C ALA A 353 -7.05 -16.76 -19.45
N ALA A 354 -6.44 -17.11 -18.31
CA ALA A 354 -7.07 -17.93 -17.27
C ALA A 354 -8.29 -17.23 -16.67
N VAL A 355 -8.18 -15.93 -16.28
CA VAL A 355 -9.32 -15.14 -15.79
C VAL A 355 -10.44 -15.08 -16.82
N GLU A 356 -10.14 -14.77 -18.09
CA GLU A 356 -11.14 -14.71 -19.15
C GLU A 356 -11.88 -16.05 -19.34
N THR A 357 -11.14 -17.15 -19.24
CA THR A 357 -11.71 -18.50 -19.33
C THR A 357 -12.62 -18.78 -18.14
N ALA A 358 -12.16 -18.50 -16.92
CA ALA A 358 -12.97 -18.66 -15.70
C ALA A 358 -14.28 -17.84 -15.78
N VAL A 359 -14.19 -16.59 -16.26
CA VAL A 359 -15.37 -15.73 -16.43
C VAL A 359 -16.33 -16.28 -17.48
N LYS A 360 -15.82 -16.82 -18.60
CA LYS A 360 -16.64 -17.50 -19.62
C LYS A 360 -17.32 -18.76 -19.08
N HIS A 361 -16.69 -19.48 -18.17
CA HIS A 361 -17.26 -20.62 -17.46
C HIS A 361 -18.27 -20.19 -16.36
N GLY A 362 -18.44 -18.88 -16.14
CA GLY A 362 -19.39 -18.31 -15.20
C GLY A 362 -18.87 -18.25 -13.76
N ALA A 363 -17.57 -18.08 -13.56
CA ALA A 363 -17.00 -17.89 -12.24
C ALA A 363 -17.64 -16.69 -11.52
N ASN A 364 -18.05 -16.92 -10.28
CA ASN A 364 -18.57 -15.89 -9.37
C ASN A 364 -17.46 -15.31 -8.49
N VAL A 365 -16.45 -16.13 -8.22
CA VAL A 365 -15.31 -15.82 -7.35
C VAL A 365 -14.03 -16.33 -7.98
N ILE A 366 -12.96 -15.55 -7.89
CA ILE A 366 -11.62 -15.94 -8.32
C ILE A 366 -10.64 -15.69 -7.17
N PHE A 367 -9.93 -16.75 -6.79
CA PHE A 367 -8.82 -16.70 -5.85
C PHE A 367 -7.49 -16.73 -6.62
N SER A 368 -6.61 -15.77 -6.40
CA SER A 368 -5.20 -15.85 -6.78
C SER A 368 -4.37 -16.21 -5.55
N THR A 369 -3.53 -17.23 -5.67
CA THR A 369 -2.89 -17.91 -4.54
C THR A 369 -1.53 -17.34 -4.14
N SER A 370 -1.04 -16.31 -4.82
CA SER A 370 0.23 -15.66 -4.55
C SER A 370 0.10 -14.14 -4.49
N HIS A 371 0.82 -13.52 -3.56
CA HIS A 371 0.91 -12.05 -3.48
C HIS A 371 1.52 -11.43 -4.75
N ARG A 372 2.38 -12.14 -5.48
CA ARG A 372 2.99 -11.69 -6.75
C ARG A 372 1.97 -11.51 -7.86
N LEU A 373 0.82 -12.17 -7.76
CA LEU A 373 -0.27 -12.02 -8.71
C LEU A 373 -1.19 -10.83 -8.40
N MET A 374 -0.91 -10.03 -7.35
CA MET A 374 -1.80 -8.96 -6.90
C MET A 374 -2.06 -7.91 -7.99
N GLU A 375 -1.04 -7.44 -8.69
CA GLU A 375 -1.19 -6.42 -9.73
C GLU A 375 -2.11 -6.89 -10.86
N TYR A 376 -1.94 -8.14 -11.29
CA TYR A 376 -2.78 -8.76 -12.33
C TYR A 376 -4.21 -8.98 -11.81
N THR A 377 -4.34 -9.42 -10.54
CA THR A 377 -5.63 -9.63 -9.88
C THR A 377 -6.41 -8.32 -9.75
N LEU A 378 -5.76 -7.24 -9.35
CA LEU A 378 -6.37 -5.91 -9.23
C LEU A 378 -6.90 -5.41 -10.58
N ARG A 379 -6.09 -5.53 -11.64
CA ARG A 379 -6.52 -5.16 -12.99
C ARG A 379 -7.69 -6.00 -13.46
N ALA A 380 -7.65 -7.32 -13.24
CA ALA A 380 -8.75 -8.21 -13.59
C ALA A 380 -10.04 -7.85 -12.82
N ALA A 381 -9.93 -7.57 -11.51
CA ALA A 381 -11.07 -7.18 -10.68
C ALA A 381 -11.75 -5.89 -11.18
N VAL A 382 -10.96 -4.92 -11.61
CA VAL A 382 -11.46 -3.66 -12.19
C VAL A 382 -12.16 -3.90 -13.55
N GLU A 383 -11.65 -4.83 -14.35
CA GLU A 383 -12.27 -5.15 -15.67
C GLU A 383 -13.52 -6.04 -15.54
N TYR A 384 -13.61 -6.89 -14.51
CA TYR A 384 -14.74 -7.79 -14.26
C TYR A 384 -15.46 -7.50 -12.94
N PRO A 385 -16.10 -6.33 -12.75
CA PRO A 385 -16.63 -5.87 -11.46
C PRO A 385 -17.80 -6.71 -10.91
N ARG A 386 -18.31 -7.67 -11.68
CA ARG A 386 -19.35 -8.63 -11.26
C ARG A 386 -18.77 -9.90 -10.64
N VAL A 387 -17.47 -10.12 -10.78
CA VAL A 387 -16.75 -11.26 -10.21
C VAL A 387 -16.03 -10.79 -8.95
N ARG A 388 -16.08 -11.57 -7.89
CA ARG A 388 -15.39 -11.26 -6.64
C ARG A 388 -13.97 -11.81 -6.71
N PHE A 389 -12.99 -10.94 -6.46
CA PHE A 389 -11.58 -11.33 -6.49
C PHE A 389 -10.98 -11.32 -5.09
N LEU A 390 -10.22 -12.38 -4.80
CA LEU A 390 -9.41 -12.48 -3.59
C LEU A 390 -7.97 -12.79 -3.97
N ASN A 391 -7.03 -12.20 -3.22
CA ASN A 391 -5.61 -12.48 -3.39
C ASN A 391 -4.98 -12.90 -2.06
N CYS A 392 -4.09 -13.89 -2.11
CA CYS A 392 -3.34 -14.35 -0.96
C CYS A 392 -2.23 -13.35 -0.59
N SER A 393 -2.61 -12.33 0.18
CA SER A 393 -1.77 -11.24 0.66
C SER A 393 -2.41 -10.60 1.89
N ILE A 394 -1.71 -9.67 2.53
CA ILE A 394 -2.18 -8.95 3.72
C ILE A 394 -1.71 -7.50 3.72
N GLY A 395 -2.49 -6.62 4.38
CA GLY A 395 -2.14 -5.21 4.57
C GLY A 395 -2.31 -4.33 3.32
N LEU A 396 -2.94 -4.83 2.25
CA LEU A 396 -3.08 -4.10 1.01
C LEU A 396 -4.40 -3.31 0.94
N PRO A 397 -4.35 -2.01 0.63
CA PRO A 397 -5.52 -1.13 0.64
C PRO A 397 -6.28 -1.14 -0.70
N HIS A 398 -6.57 -2.33 -1.26
CA HIS A 398 -7.33 -2.46 -2.50
C HIS A 398 -8.78 -2.81 -2.21
N GLN A 399 -9.72 -2.01 -2.73
CA GLN A 399 -11.14 -2.27 -2.53
C GLN A 399 -11.73 -3.24 -3.56
N SER A 400 -11.17 -3.27 -4.75
CA SER A 400 -11.65 -4.19 -5.81
C SER A 400 -11.23 -5.63 -5.58
N VAL A 401 -10.25 -5.86 -4.70
CA VAL A 401 -9.72 -7.19 -4.34
C VAL A 401 -9.71 -7.31 -2.83
N ARG A 402 -10.29 -8.38 -2.28
CA ARG A 402 -10.11 -8.71 -0.86
C ARG A 402 -8.84 -9.52 -0.68
N SER A 403 -8.04 -9.17 0.31
CA SER A 403 -6.87 -9.95 0.67
C SER A 403 -7.24 -11.02 1.70
N TYR A 404 -6.51 -12.14 1.70
CA TYR A 404 -6.63 -13.19 2.69
C TYR A 404 -5.27 -13.76 3.04
N PHE A 405 -4.99 -13.92 4.33
CA PHE A 405 -3.74 -14.47 4.84
C PHE A 405 -3.91 -15.03 6.26
N GLY A 406 -2.98 -15.86 6.71
CA GLY A 406 -3.04 -16.46 8.05
C GLY A 406 -2.13 -15.79 9.05
N LYS A 407 -2.52 -15.78 10.34
CA LYS A 407 -1.71 -15.33 11.47
C LYS A 407 -0.59 -16.35 11.79
N MET A 408 0.30 -16.60 10.84
CA MET A 408 1.36 -17.62 10.99
C MET A 408 2.27 -17.31 12.18
N TYR A 409 2.41 -16.07 12.58
CA TYR A 409 3.17 -15.67 13.77
C TYR A 409 2.71 -16.41 15.06
N GLU A 410 1.44 -16.82 15.16
CA GLU A 410 0.93 -17.59 16.29
C GLU A 410 1.58 -18.98 16.35
N ALA A 411 1.74 -19.65 15.21
CA ALA A 411 2.47 -20.92 15.11
C ALA A 411 3.96 -20.74 15.37
N LYS A 412 4.55 -19.65 14.86
CA LYS A 412 5.97 -19.34 15.07
C LYS A 412 6.31 -19.10 16.53
N PHE A 413 5.43 -18.43 17.28
CA PHE A 413 5.58 -18.29 18.73
C PHE A 413 5.68 -19.66 19.44
N LEU A 414 4.81 -20.60 19.09
CA LEU A 414 4.86 -21.95 19.64
C LEU A 414 6.12 -22.70 19.23
N LEU A 415 6.57 -22.54 17.98
CA LEU A 415 7.81 -23.16 17.51
C LEU A 415 9.03 -22.56 18.20
N GLY A 416 9.03 -21.25 18.50
CA GLY A 416 10.08 -20.59 19.28
C GLY A 416 10.17 -21.13 20.70
N ALA A 417 9.04 -21.24 21.39
CA ALA A 417 8.97 -21.86 22.72
C ALA A 417 9.46 -23.31 22.69
N LEU A 418 9.03 -24.09 21.69
CA LEU A 418 9.51 -25.45 21.52
C LEU A 418 11.02 -25.52 21.26
N ALA A 419 11.54 -24.64 20.41
CA ALA A 419 12.97 -24.57 20.08
C ALA A 419 13.82 -24.30 21.32
N ALA A 420 13.42 -23.33 22.15
CA ALA A 420 14.13 -23.01 23.41
C ALA A 420 14.13 -24.18 24.39
N SER A 421 13.05 -24.97 24.45
CA SER A 421 12.99 -26.14 25.34
C SER A 421 13.93 -27.29 24.91
N MET A 422 14.46 -27.23 23.66
CA MET A 422 15.28 -28.30 23.08
C MET A 422 16.67 -27.85 22.64
N ALA A 423 16.99 -26.57 22.71
CA ALA A 423 18.31 -26.03 22.38
C ALA A 423 19.32 -26.34 23.51
N ASP A 424 20.53 -26.75 23.14
CA ASP A 424 21.55 -27.17 24.10
C ASP A 424 22.40 -25.99 24.63
N ASN A 425 22.45 -24.85 23.94
CA ASN A 425 23.37 -23.75 24.21
C ASN A 425 22.73 -22.34 24.16
N HIS A 426 21.40 -22.24 24.36
CA HIS A 426 20.62 -21.00 24.27
C HIS A 426 20.65 -20.32 22.89
N ARG A 427 21.22 -20.95 21.86
CA ARG A 427 21.31 -20.45 20.50
C ARG A 427 20.38 -21.24 19.60
N ILE A 428 19.52 -20.54 18.91
CA ILE A 428 18.46 -21.12 18.06
C ILE A 428 18.57 -20.47 16.69
N GLY A 429 18.60 -21.26 15.62
CA GLY A 429 18.62 -20.76 14.27
C GLY A 429 17.22 -20.41 13.75
N TYR A 430 17.10 -19.30 13.04
CA TYR A 430 15.94 -18.97 12.22
C TYR A 430 16.39 -18.69 10.80
N HIS A 431 16.00 -19.55 9.88
CA HIS A 431 16.30 -19.37 8.46
C HIS A 431 15.06 -18.84 7.72
N ALA A 432 15.16 -17.61 7.22
CA ALA A 432 14.12 -16.96 6.43
C ALA A 432 14.53 -16.96 4.95
N SER A 433 13.70 -17.54 4.08
CA SER A 433 14.01 -17.64 2.64
C SER A 433 13.78 -16.33 1.88
N VAL A 434 12.74 -15.59 2.23
CA VAL A 434 12.33 -14.36 1.53
C VAL A 434 11.85 -13.31 2.52
N PHE A 435 12.19 -12.06 2.25
CA PHE A 435 11.61 -10.92 2.96
C PHE A 435 10.25 -10.58 2.35
N ALA A 436 9.18 -11.09 2.96
CA ALA A 436 7.80 -10.87 2.54
C ALA A 436 7.00 -10.19 3.65
N SER A 437 5.83 -9.64 3.32
CA SER A 437 4.90 -9.07 4.30
C SER A 437 4.57 -10.09 5.39
N GLY A 438 4.71 -9.68 6.66
CA GLY A 438 4.53 -10.56 7.83
C GLY A 438 5.78 -11.31 8.28
N ALA A 439 6.87 -11.36 7.51
CA ALA A 439 8.08 -12.09 7.88
C ALA A 439 8.66 -11.61 9.22
N LEU A 440 8.68 -10.31 9.48
CA LEU A 440 9.21 -9.76 10.74
C LEU A 440 8.34 -10.12 11.94
N SER A 441 7.02 -10.13 11.79
CA SER A 441 6.12 -10.56 12.87
C SER A 441 6.29 -12.05 13.18
N GLU A 442 6.55 -12.88 12.17
CA GLU A 442 6.83 -14.30 12.35
C GLU A 442 8.17 -14.54 13.10
N ILE A 443 9.25 -13.83 12.68
CA ILE A 443 10.56 -13.89 13.33
C ILE A 443 10.47 -13.42 14.78
N ASN A 444 9.81 -12.30 15.01
CA ASN A 444 9.69 -11.73 16.36
C ASN A 444 8.83 -12.61 17.27
N ALA A 445 7.71 -13.13 16.78
CA ALA A 445 6.89 -14.05 17.56
C ALA A 445 7.67 -15.33 17.93
N PHE A 446 8.48 -15.86 17.02
CA PHE A 446 9.38 -16.98 17.31
C PHE A 446 10.39 -16.60 18.40
N ALA A 447 11.02 -15.45 18.30
CA ALA A 447 12.01 -14.97 19.27
C ALA A 447 11.40 -14.72 20.66
N ILE A 448 10.21 -14.10 20.71
CA ILE A 448 9.44 -13.88 21.95
C ILE A 448 9.04 -15.23 22.57
N GLY A 449 8.54 -16.18 21.74
CA GLY A 449 8.22 -17.52 22.19
C GLY A 449 9.44 -18.26 22.78
N ALA A 450 10.62 -18.07 22.19
CA ALA A 450 11.87 -18.64 22.71
C ALA A 450 12.26 -18.02 24.04
N SER A 451 12.23 -16.70 24.17
CA SER A 451 12.58 -15.98 25.40
C SER A 451 11.62 -16.26 26.55
N LEU A 452 10.36 -16.60 26.26
CA LEU A 452 9.37 -17.01 27.28
C LEU A 452 9.81 -18.25 28.07
N LEU A 453 10.48 -19.21 27.42
CA LEU A 453 10.96 -20.43 28.07
C LEU A 453 12.45 -20.34 28.50
N ASP A 454 13.25 -19.65 27.75
CA ASP A 454 14.66 -19.38 28.11
C ASP A 454 14.97 -17.89 27.90
N PRO A 455 14.97 -17.08 28.96
CA PRO A 455 15.28 -15.64 28.83
C PRO A 455 16.68 -15.32 28.28
N ARG A 456 17.57 -16.33 28.14
CA ARG A 456 18.92 -16.19 27.54
C ARG A 456 18.93 -16.60 26.07
N ALA A 457 17.79 -17.07 25.52
CA ALA A 457 17.73 -17.54 24.15
C ALA A 457 18.09 -16.43 23.17
N GLN A 458 19.02 -16.72 22.27
CA GLN A 458 19.39 -15.88 21.14
C GLN A 458 18.94 -16.54 19.84
N VAL A 459 18.18 -15.81 19.04
CA VAL A 459 17.71 -16.29 17.73
C VAL A 459 18.65 -15.78 16.65
N ILE A 460 19.41 -16.68 16.05
CA ILE A 460 20.36 -16.39 14.98
C ILE A 460 19.60 -16.37 13.66
N LEU A 461 19.37 -15.17 13.13
CA LEU A 461 18.62 -14.95 11.90
C LEU A 461 19.54 -14.99 10.68
N THR A 462 19.19 -15.84 9.73
CA THR A 462 19.85 -15.91 8.41
C THR A 462 18.82 -15.77 7.30
N TRP A 463 19.20 -15.09 6.20
CA TRP A 463 18.35 -14.87 5.03
C TRP A 463 18.90 -15.57 3.79
N GLY A 464 18.00 -15.91 2.87
CA GLY A 464 18.34 -16.44 1.55
C GLY A 464 18.09 -17.94 1.39
N ASP A 465 18.73 -18.55 0.39
CA ASP A 465 18.57 -19.97 0.12
C ASP A 465 19.31 -20.84 1.15
N VAL A 466 18.78 -22.03 1.39
CA VAL A 466 19.47 -23.03 2.22
C VAL A 466 20.79 -23.39 1.54
N PRO A 467 21.92 -23.44 2.27
CA PRO A 467 23.22 -23.82 1.70
C PRO A 467 23.18 -25.13 0.91
N ALA A 468 24.07 -25.29 -0.06
CA ALA A 468 24.16 -26.49 -0.88
C ALA A 468 24.31 -27.80 -0.08
N GLY A 469 24.95 -27.74 1.11
CA GLY A 469 25.05 -28.84 2.07
C GLY A 469 23.84 -29.04 2.96
N GLY A 470 22.77 -28.27 2.72
CA GLY A 470 21.51 -28.39 3.42
C GLY A 470 21.48 -27.78 4.81
N LEU A 471 20.42 -28.06 5.55
CA LEU A 471 20.16 -27.50 6.87
C LEU A 471 21.22 -27.90 7.91
N ALA A 472 21.78 -29.11 7.80
CA ALA A 472 22.84 -29.57 8.72
C ALA A 472 24.09 -28.69 8.65
N GLU A 473 24.51 -28.30 7.43
CA GLU A 473 25.65 -27.40 7.23
C GLU A 473 25.35 -26.02 7.80
N ALA A 474 24.14 -25.48 7.54
CA ALA A 474 23.72 -24.21 8.11
C ALA A 474 23.75 -24.22 9.64
N MET A 475 23.20 -25.26 10.28
CA MET A 475 23.19 -25.42 11.73
C MET A 475 24.61 -25.50 12.33
N CYS A 476 25.50 -26.25 11.68
CA CYS A 476 26.91 -26.34 12.11
C CYS A 476 27.64 -24.99 11.97
N ARG A 477 27.43 -24.28 10.87
CA ARG A 477 28.06 -22.98 10.64
C ARG A 477 27.63 -21.94 11.67
N GLU A 478 26.35 -21.90 12.01
CA GLU A 478 25.82 -20.96 13.00
C GLU A 478 26.00 -21.44 14.44
N GLY A 479 26.47 -22.65 14.66
CA GLY A 479 26.69 -23.22 15.99
C GLY A 479 25.39 -23.42 16.76
N VAL A 480 24.34 -23.86 16.12
CA VAL A 480 23.01 -24.10 16.70
C VAL A 480 22.64 -25.57 16.63
N SER A 481 22.00 -26.07 17.71
CA SER A 481 21.47 -27.45 17.75
C SER A 481 20.01 -27.55 17.31
N VAL A 482 19.29 -26.42 17.27
CA VAL A 482 17.90 -26.32 16.80
C VAL A 482 17.77 -25.16 15.82
N MET A 483 17.08 -25.39 14.70
CA MET A 483 16.87 -24.37 13.66
C MET A 483 15.53 -24.56 12.97
N THR A 484 14.85 -23.46 12.67
CA THR A 484 13.70 -23.50 11.76
C THR A 484 14.18 -23.39 10.32
N GLY A 485 13.59 -24.21 9.44
CA GLY A 485 13.81 -24.21 8.01
C GLY A 485 12.56 -23.77 7.24
N ALA A 486 12.36 -24.31 6.05
CA ALA A 486 11.14 -24.06 5.26
C ALA A 486 9.88 -24.54 5.99
N ASP A 487 8.78 -23.81 5.82
CA ASP A 487 7.54 -24.01 6.60
C ASP A 487 6.47 -24.83 5.85
N MET A 488 6.73 -25.26 4.63
CA MET A 488 5.72 -25.87 3.78
C MET A 488 6.16 -27.20 3.20
N SER A 489 5.25 -28.16 3.29
CA SER A 489 5.37 -29.46 2.66
C SER A 489 4.19 -29.72 1.74
N LYS A 490 4.43 -30.42 0.62
CA LYS A 490 3.37 -30.98 -0.25
C LYS A 490 2.52 -32.03 0.48
N SER A 491 3.06 -32.64 1.52
CA SER A 491 2.37 -33.64 2.33
C SER A 491 2.34 -33.20 3.79
N LEU A 492 1.15 -33.11 4.33
CA LEU A 492 0.93 -32.90 5.77
C LEU A 492 1.31 -34.13 6.59
N GLU A 493 1.67 -35.25 5.97
CA GLU A 493 1.95 -36.53 6.62
C GLU A 493 3.39 -36.64 7.12
N ASP A 494 4.35 -35.88 6.54
CA ASP A 494 5.76 -35.89 6.97
C ASP A 494 6.17 -34.59 7.70
N PRO A 495 5.99 -34.50 9.04
CA PRO A 495 6.40 -33.36 9.83
C PRO A 495 7.92 -33.27 10.03
N THR A 496 8.72 -34.15 9.42
CA THR A 496 10.17 -34.20 9.61
C THR A 496 10.95 -33.45 8.54
N ALA A 497 10.30 -33.11 7.42
CA ALA A 497 10.96 -32.46 6.28
C ALA A 497 10.97 -30.94 6.37
N TYR A 498 10.07 -30.34 7.17
CA TYR A 498 9.83 -28.88 7.19
C TYR A 498 9.65 -28.37 8.62
N GLY A 499 9.75 -27.04 8.78
CA GLY A 499 9.58 -26.39 10.08
C GLY A 499 10.80 -26.46 10.99
N LEU A 500 10.61 -26.85 12.22
CA LEU A 500 11.64 -26.87 13.25
C LEU A 500 12.41 -28.20 13.25
N HIS A 501 13.74 -28.11 13.23
CA HIS A 501 14.67 -29.25 13.18
C HIS A 501 15.65 -29.22 14.32
N ARG A 502 16.13 -30.39 14.72
CA ARG A 502 17.21 -30.60 15.67
C ARG A 502 18.37 -31.36 15.02
N LEU A 503 19.59 -30.94 15.29
CA LEU A 503 20.82 -31.62 14.90
C LEU A 503 21.33 -32.48 16.08
N VAL A 504 21.37 -33.78 15.89
CA VAL A 504 21.90 -34.74 16.87
C VAL A 504 22.87 -35.66 16.16
N ASP A 505 24.12 -35.73 16.64
CA ASP A 505 25.16 -36.59 16.07
C ASP A 505 25.33 -36.42 14.54
N GLY A 506 25.26 -35.20 14.07
CA GLY A 506 25.38 -34.85 12.65
C GLY A 506 24.14 -35.17 11.79
N LYS A 507 23.05 -35.68 12.38
CA LYS A 507 21.81 -35.97 11.71
C LYS A 507 20.72 -34.96 12.04
N VAL A 508 20.11 -34.37 11.04
CA VAL A 508 18.95 -33.47 11.18
C VAL A 508 17.69 -34.30 11.32
N THR A 509 16.89 -33.98 12.33
CA THR A 509 15.58 -34.58 12.56
C THR A 509 14.52 -33.50 12.76
N GLY A 510 13.36 -33.64 12.14
CA GLY A 510 12.22 -32.73 12.32
C GLY A 510 11.63 -32.88 13.71
N ILE A 511 11.21 -31.78 14.28
CA ILE A 511 10.58 -31.70 15.62
C ILE A 511 9.10 -31.35 15.49
N ALA A 512 8.80 -30.29 14.75
CA ALA A 512 7.46 -29.80 14.52
C ALA A 512 7.43 -28.90 13.28
N MET A 513 6.27 -28.77 12.67
CA MET A 513 6.07 -27.85 11.56
C MET A 513 4.80 -27.02 11.74
N PRO A 514 4.75 -25.78 11.24
CA PRO A 514 3.51 -25.02 11.16
C PRO A 514 2.63 -25.61 10.05
N VAL A 515 1.33 -25.42 10.18
CA VAL A 515 0.33 -25.98 9.24
C VAL A 515 -0.56 -24.86 8.73
N TRP A 516 -0.67 -24.78 7.42
CA TRP A 516 -1.69 -24.02 6.72
C TRP A 516 -2.89 -24.90 6.39
N ASN A 517 -4.04 -24.61 6.97
CA ASN A 517 -5.28 -25.32 6.67
C ASN A 517 -6.12 -24.53 5.66
N TRP A 518 -5.68 -24.50 4.40
CA TRP A 518 -6.35 -23.77 3.33
C TRP A 518 -7.77 -24.27 3.07
N GLY A 519 -8.03 -25.56 3.25
CA GLY A 519 -9.38 -26.10 3.14
C GLY A 519 -10.36 -25.43 4.11
N ARG A 520 -9.95 -25.31 5.39
CA ARG A 520 -10.74 -24.58 6.40
C ARG A 520 -10.84 -23.08 6.08
N TYR A 521 -9.77 -22.49 5.58
CA TYR A 521 -9.76 -21.08 5.21
C TYR A 521 -10.80 -20.78 4.13
N TYR A 522 -10.75 -21.53 3.05
CA TYR A 522 -11.68 -21.37 1.93
C TYR A 522 -13.11 -21.70 2.32
N GLU A 523 -13.32 -22.73 3.16
CA GLU A 523 -14.63 -23.06 3.72
C GLU A 523 -15.26 -21.84 4.40
N LEU A 524 -14.53 -21.16 5.29
CA LEU A 524 -15.02 -19.99 6.01
C LEU A 524 -15.42 -18.85 5.06
N ILE A 525 -14.57 -18.53 4.07
CA ILE A 525 -14.88 -17.50 3.06
C ILE A 525 -16.10 -17.92 2.22
N VAL A 526 -16.19 -19.17 1.79
CA VAL A 526 -17.31 -19.66 0.99
C VAL A 526 -18.62 -19.63 1.79
N ARG A 527 -18.57 -19.94 3.07
CA ARG A 527 -19.74 -19.81 3.95
C ARG A 527 -20.25 -18.36 4.01
N SER A 528 -19.37 -17.36 4.12
CA SER A 528 -19.76 -15.95 4.10
C SER A 528 -20.48 -15.57 2.79
N LEU A 529 -20.03 -16.12 1.67
CA LEU A 529 -20.68 -15.93 0.37
C LEU A 529 -22.06 -16.59 0.29
N LEU A 530 -22.20 -17.83 0.80
CA LEU A 530 -23.46 -18.57 0.78
C LEU A 530 -24.51 -17.97 1.74
N HIS A 531 -24.07 -17.41 2.86
CA HIS A 531 -24.94 -16.76 3.85
C HIS A 531 -25.24 -15.29 3.49
N GLY A 532 -24.51 -14.70 2.53
CA GLY A 532 -24.67 -13.31 2.11
C GLY A 532 -24.04 -12.28 3.04
N THR A 533 -23.27 -12.69 4.05
CA THR A 533 -22.53 -11.79 4.95
C THR A 533 -21.35 -11.09 4.24
N TRP A 534 -20.90 -11.66 3.11
CA TRP A 534 -19.91 -11.01 2.25
C TRP A 534 -20.30 -9.58 1.86
N ASP A 535 -21.57 -9.35 1.51
CA ASP A 535 -22.04 -8.05 1.03
C ASP A 535 -22.29 -7.07 2.20
N GLU A 536 -22.49 -7.56 3.42
CA GLU A 536 -22.72 -6.76 4.64
C GLU A 536 -21.45 -6.07 5.14
N THR A 537 -20.28 -6.63 4.85
CA THR A 537 -18.97 -6.01 5.16
C THR A 537 -18.61 -4.89 4.17
N SER A 538 -19.39 -4.67 3.12
CA SER A 538 -19.21 -3.61 2.12
C SER A 538 -20.24 -2.49 2.28
N ASP A 539 -20.39 -1.94 3.49
CA ASP A 539 -21.27 -0.79 3.72
C ASP A 539 -20.80 0.38 2.84
N ASP A 540 -21.66 0.83 1.92
CA ASP A 540 -21.36 1.87 0.91
C ASP A 540 -20.92 3.22 1.52
N ASN A 541 -21.12 3.40 2.84
CA ASN A 541 -20.71 4.60 3.57
C ASN A 541 -19.29 4.54 4.16
N GLN A 542 -18.66 3.37 4.22
CA GLN A 542 -17.27 3.22 4.68
C GLN A 542 -16.45 2.41 3.67
N VAL A 543 -15.93 3.12 2.66
CA VAL A 543 -15.03 2.54 1.65
C VAL A 543 -13.72 2.16 2.34
N ARG A 544 -13.58 0.89 2.78
CA ARG A 544 -12.35 0.29 3.32
C ARG A 544 -12.01 -0.97 2.54
N ALA A 545 -10.72 -1.29 2.44
CA ALA A 545 -10.26 -2.55 1.86
C ALA A 545 -10.40 -3.68 2.89
N VAL A 546 -11.14 -4.74 2.57
CA VAL A 546 -11.33 -5.86 3.47
C VAL A 546 -10.20 -6.87 3.32
N ASN A 547 -9.51 -7.15 4.42
CA ASN A 547 -8.44 -8.13 4.51
C ASN A 547 -8.81 -9.18 5.56
N TYR A 548 -8.94 -10.45 5.17
CA TYR A 548 -9.15 -11.55 6.09
C TYR A 548 -7.82 -11.99 6.68
N TRP A 549 -7.72 -12.02 8.01
CA TRP A 549 -6.51 -12.39 8.72
C TRP A 549 -6.82 -13.36 9.86
N TYR A 550 -7.07 -14.61 9.51
CA TYR A 550 -7.48 -15.65 10.44
C TYR A 550 -6.28 -16.37 11.06
N GLY A 551 -6.46 -16.88 12.28
CA GLY A 551 -5.42 -17.54 13.05
C GLY A 551 -5.83 -18.92 13.58
N MET A 552 -5.16 -19.33 14.66
CA MET A 552 -5.41 -20.62 15.32
C MET A 552 -6.81 -20.76 15.89
N SER A 553 -7.42 -19.66 16.34
CA SER A 553 -8.80 -19.65 16.85
C SER A 553 -9.81 -20.10 15.81
N SER A 554 -9.57 -19.79 14.53
CA SER A 554 -10.43 -20.20 13.39
C SER A 554 -10.05 -21.58 12.82
N GLY A 555 -8.96 -22.18 13.29
CA GLY A 555 -8.46 -23.46 12.81
C GLY A 555 -7.75 -23.42 11.44
N VAL A 556 -7.39 -22.22 10.94
CA VAL A 556 -6.69 -22.06 9.65
C VAL A 556 -5.18 -22.18 9.79
N ILE A 557 -4.65 -21.96 10.99
CA ILE A 557 -3.24 -22.14 11.35
C ILE A 557 -3.17 -23.13 12.51
N ASP A 558 -2.19 -24.04 12.47
CA ASP A 558 -1.90 -24.97 13.56
C ASP A 558 -0.42 -25.40 13.52
N ILE A 559 -0.04 -26.31 14.41
CA ILE A 559 1.28 -26.96 14.41
C ILE A 559 1.11 -28.48 14.46
N ARG A 560 2.01 -29.21 13.81
CA ARG A 560 2.13 -30.66 13.91
C ARG A 560 3.47 -31.03 14.54
N TYR A 561 3.44 -32.06 15.38
CA TYR A 561 4.62 -32.55 16.09
C TYR A 561 5.12 -33.86 15.49
N ALA A 562 6.44 -34.01 15.48
CA ALA A 562 7.04 -35.31 15.20
C ALA A 562 6.70 -36.33 16.31
N PRO A 563 6.59 -37.63 15.96
CA PRO A 563 6.22 -38.68 16.94
C PRO A 563 7.12 -38.76 18.16
N GLY A 564 8.40 -38.40 18.05
CA GLY A 564 9.44 -38.51 19.09
C GLY A 564 9.48 -37.35 20.10
N LEU A 565 8.58 -36.37 20.03
CA LEU A 565 8.60 -35.23 20.94
C LEU A 565 8.32 -35.65 22.39
N PRO A 566 9.15 -35.22 23.39
CA PRO A 566 8.94 -35.56 24.80
C PRO A 566 7.55 -35.15 25.30
N TYR A 567 6.94 -36.01 26.11
CA TYR A 567 5.56 -35.79 26.58
C TYR A 567 5.36 -34.46 27.29
N GLN A 568 6.27 -34.06 28.18
CA GLN A 568 6.15 -32.81 28.94
C GLN A 568 6.27 -31.59 28.03
N THR A 569 7.19 -31.60 27.07
CA THR A 569 7.36 -30.56 26.07
C THR A 569 6.09 -30.40 25.23
N ARG A 570 5.50 -31.52 24.77
CA ARG A 570 4.24 -31.51 24.03
C ARG A 570 3.09 -30.92 24.84
N LYS A 571 3.00 -31.28 26.15
CA LYS A 571 1.98 -30.73 27.05
C LYS A 571 2.13 -29.23 27.25
N LEU A 572 3.35 -28.73 27.41
CA LEU A 572 3.62 -27.31 27.55
C LEU A 572 3.18 -26.53 26.28
N VAL A 573 3.62 -26.98 25.11
CA VAL A 573 3.25 -26.30 23.85
C VAL A 573 1.75 -26.39 23.61
N GLN A 574 1.08 -27.49 23.98
CA GLN A 574 -0.37 -27.59 23.90
C GLN A 574 -1.09 -26.62 24.85
N LEU A 575 -0.53 -26.34 26.04
CA LEU A 575 -1.06 -25.33 26.95
C LEU A 575 -0.97 -23.92 26.32
N LEU A 576 0.19 -23.57 25.78
CA LEU A 576 0.39 -22.30 25.09
C LEU A 576 -0.54 -22.15 23.87
N ARG A 577 -0.65 -23.22 23.07
CA ARG A 577 -1.59 -23.26 21.93
C ARG A 577 -3.02 -22.98 22.37
N ASN A 578 -3.50 -23.67 23.41
CA ASN A 578 -4.85 -23.44 23.93
C ASN A 578 -5.02 -22.00 24.43
N GLY A 579 -4.00 -21.42 25.05
CA GLY A 579 -4.01 -20.01 25.46
C GLY A 579 -4.16 -19.05 24.28
N ILE A 580 -3.49 -19.30 23.16
CA ILE A 580 -3.66 -18.51 21.92
C ILE A 580 -5.08 -18.70 21.36
N VAL A 581 -5.57 -19.94 21.25
CA VAL A 581 -6.89 -20.24 20.68
C VAL A 581 -8.02 -19.54 21.44
N VAL A 582 -7.93 -19.48 22.78
CA VAL A 582 -8.95 -18.80 23.61
C VAL A 582 -8.64 -17.32 23.86
N GLY A 583 -7.55 -16.79 23.28
CA GLY A 583 -7.16 -15.37 23.39
C GLY A 583 -6.56 -14.96 24.75
N SER A 584 -6.25 -15.93 25.64
CA SER A 584 -5.59 -15.64 26.93
C SER A 584 -4.08 -15.44 26.83
N ILE A 585 -3.48 -15.84 25.72
CA ILE A 585 -2.09 -15.58 25.34
C ILE A 585 -2.09 -14.89 24.00
N ASN A 586 -1.44 -13.73 23.92
CA ASN A 586 -1.14 -13.03 22.67
C ASN A 586 0.40 -12.93 22.55
N PRO A 587 1.00 -13.39 21.43
CA PRO A 587 2.44 -13.32 21.22
C PRO A 587 3.04 -11.91 21.35
N PHE A 588 2.26 -10.88 21.03
CA PHE A 588 2.65 -9.46 21.10
C PHE A 588 1.95 -8.71 22.25
N GLY A 589 1.65 -9.42 23.34
CA GLY A 589 1.15 -8.83 24.59
C GLY A 589 2.24 -8.68 25.63
N GLY A 590 2.04 -7.75 26.59
CA GLY A 590 2.99 -7.50 27.67
C GLY A 590 4.15 -6.57 27.27
N GLU A 591 5.28 -6.72 27.93
CA GLU A 591 6.49 -5.92 27.65
C GLU A 591 7.19 -6.44 26.40
N LEU A 592 7.50 -5.54 25.46
CA LEU A 592 8.16 -5.87 24.19
C LEU A 592 9.40 -4.99 23.98
N HIS A 593 10.49 -5.62 23.61
CA HIS A 593 11.77 -4.99 23.33
C HIS A 593 12.22 -5.27 21.91
N SER A 594 12.70 -4.24 21.22
CA SER A 594 13.40 -4.36 19.95
C SER A 594 14.91 -4.17 20.14
N GLN A 595 15.68 -4.49 19.11
CA GLN A 595 17.12 -4.18 19.05
C GLN A 595 17.44 -2.70 19.34
N ASN A 596 16.48 -1.80 19.14
CA ASN A 596 16.63 -0.35 19.29
C ASN A 596 16.05 0.19 20.62
N GLY A 597 15.47 -0.66 21.46
CA GLY A 597 14.88 -0.28 22.75
C GLY A 597 13.46 -0.78 22.96
N VAL A 598 12.79 -0.20 23.96
CA VAL A 598 11.43 -0.60 24.36
C VAL A 598 10.43 -0.25 23.25
N VAL A 599 9.66 -1.24 22.82
CA VAL A 599 8.52 -1.08 21.88
C VAL A 599 7.23 -0.87 22.66
N GLN A 600 7.02 -1.68 23.70
CA GLN A 600 5.84 -1.62 24.55
C GLN A 600 6.21 -1.93 26.00
N ILE A 601 5.65 -1.18 26.94
CA ILE A 601 5.81 -1.45 28.38
C ILE A 601 4.71 -2.38 28.91
N GLU A 602 4.97 -3.03 30.04
CA GLU A 602 3.97 -3.88 30.72
C GLU A 602 2.71 -3.10 31.09
N GLY A 603 1.54 -3.76 30.98
CA GLY A 603 0.22 -3.19 31.30
C GLY A 603 -0.51 -2.52 30.14
N PHE A 604 0.12 -2.40 28.97
CA PHE A 604 -0.58 -1.99 27.74
C PHE A 604 -1.30 -3.18 27.08
N PRO A 605 -2.38 -2.92 26.31
CA PRO A 605 -3.02 -3.96 25.51
C PRO A 605 -2.03 -4.51 24.47
N PRO A 606 -2.25 -5.74 23.95
CA PRO A 606 -1.43 -6.28 22.87
C PRO A 606 -1.30 -5.31 21.69
N LEU A 607 -0.20 -5.42 20.92
CA LEU A 607 -0.03 -4.61 19.71
C LEU A 607 -1.25 -4.74 18.79
N PRO A 608 -1.76 -3.63 18.25
CA PRO A 608 -2.82 -3.66 17.24
C PRO A 608 -2.41 -4.49 16.03
N SER A 609 -3.36 -5.19 15.43
CA SER A 609 -3.12 -6.05 14.25
C SER A 609 -2.47 -5.31 13.08
N THR A 610 -2.81 -4.03 12.87
CA THR A 610 -2.16 -3.18 11.86
C THR A 610 -0.67 -3.03 12.12
N GLN A 611 -0.26 -2.78 13.36
CA GLN A 611 1.17 -2.67 13.73
C GLN A 611 1.91 -4.01 13.61
N ILE A 612 1.21 -5.15 13.79
CA ILE A 612 1.81 -6.46 13.60
C ILE A 612 2.04 -6.72 12.09
N VAL A 613 1.09 -6.35 11.25
CA VAL A 613 1.20 -6.48 9.78
C VAL A 613 2.31 -5.58 9.22
N GLU A 614 2.42 -4.35 9.73
CA GLU A 614 3.38 -3.33 9.28
C GLU A 614 4.70 -3.34 10.06
N MET A 615 4.97 -4.40 10.80
CA MET A 615 6.13 -4.51 11.68
C MET A 615 7.45 -4.29 10.92
N ASN A 616 8.30 -3.42 11.44
CA ASN A 616 9.56 -2.98 10.83
C ASN A 616 10.78 -3.05 11.76
N TRP A 617 10.69 -3.83 12.84
CA TRP A 617 11.74 -4.01 13.84
C TRP A 617 11.97 -5.49 14.12
N LEU A 618 13.13 -5.80 14.73
CA LEU A 618 13.49 -7.12 15.25
C LEU A 618 13.55 -7.09 16.78
N ALA A 619 13.12 -8.19 17.42
CA ALA A 619 13.19 -8.37 18.87
C ALA A 619 14.64 -8.33 19.36
N ASP A 620 14.86 -7.89 20.60
CA ASP A 620 16.18 -7.66 21.20
C ASP A 620 17.03 -8.94 21.30
N ASN A 621 16.39 -10.10 21.40
CA ASN A 621 17.05 -11.40 21.41
C ASN A 621 17.31 -12.00 20.01
N VAL A 622 17.00 -11.27 18.93
CA VAL A 622 17.35 -11.65 17.56
C VAL A 622 18.74 -11.14 17.22
N VAL A 623 19.62 -12.01 16.76
CA VAL A 623 20.96 -11.69 16.25
C VAL A 623 20.91 -11.75 14.73
N GLY A 624 20.85 -10.60 14.08
CA GLY A 624 20.70 -10.45 12.62
C GLY A 624 20.17 -9.07 12.29
N THR A 625 19.98 -8.80 11.00
CA THR A 625 19.51 -7.51 10.49
C THR A 625 18.35 -7.71 9.51
N ILE A 626 17.56 -6.67 9.33
CA ILE A 626 16.54 -6.61 8.28
C ILE A 626 17.27 -6.31 6.96
N PRO A 627 17.06 -7.08 5.88
CA PRO A 627 17.63 -6.78 4.57
C PRO A 627 17.18 -5.40 4.08
N GLN A 628 18.08 -4.62 3.51
CA GLN A 628 17.68 -3.41 2.79
C GLN A 628 17.11 -3.82 1.42
N LEU A 629 16.09 -3.12 0.96
CA LEU A 629 15.39 -3.42 -0.30
C LEU A 629 16.32 -3.46 -1.53
N ASP A 630 17.52 -2.87 -1.45
CA ASP A 630 18.55 -2.94 -2.49
C ASP A 630 19.35 -4.28 -2.50
N ASP A 631 19.20 -5.08 -1.45
CA ASP A 631 19.86 -6.39 -1.27
C ASP A 631 18.92 -7.58 -1.64
N GLU A 632 17.77 -7.34 -2.26
CA GLU A 632 16.97 -8.46 -2.77
C GLU A 632 17.84 -9.32 -3.70
N PRO A 633 18.11 -10.60 -3.36
CA PRO A 633 18.79 -11.49 -4.28
C PRO A 633 17.92 -11.54 -5.54
N LYS A 634 18.50 -11.10 -6.66
CA LYS A 634 17.89 -11.30 -7.99
C LYS A 634 17.58 -12.79 -8.08
N VAL A 635 16.30 -13.13 -7.96
CA VAL A 635 15.85 -14.51 -8.14
C VAL A 635 16.40 -14.95 -9.49
N PRO A 636 17.23 -15.98 -9.55
CA PRO A 636 17.65 -16.51 -10.83
C PRO A 636 16.38 -16.87 -11.60
N ALA A 637 16.25 -16.38 -12.81
CA ALA A 637 15.25 -16.90 -13.74
C ALA A 637 15.50 -18.40 -13.87
N LEU A 638 14.64 -19.21 -13.28
CA LEU A 638 14.55 -20.65 -13.49
C LEU A 638 13.76 -20.90 -14.77
#